data_db9dd6353019de56afeea3512c7239b1
#
_entry.id   db9dd6353019de56afeea3512c7239b1
#
_cell.length_a   1.000
_cell.length_b   1.000
_cell.length_c   1.000
_cell.angle_alpha   90.00
_cell.angle_beta   90.00
_cell.angle_gamma   90.00
#
_symmetry.space_group_name_H-M   'P 1'
#
loop_
_entity.id
_entity.type
_entity.pdbx_description
1 polymer ?
#
loop_
_entity_poly.entity_id
_entity_poly.type
_entity_poly.pdbx_seq_one_letter_code
_entity_poly.pdbx_strand_id
1 'polypeptide(L)'
;MNRRNLLALSGIAIISITATAVVTVRWVDHSYTDHISSGKNIEISSEFTNSVTPFTNIAEAALIDGHEVWNDRPGVAVFDYDRDGDHDIYITSKFGHPNWLYNNQGDGTFLDMAAIAGVTSESNNSTGVVACDINNDGYQDLYVGSWGLVGDRLDFRSHLEDSFSRDLLFLNNRDSTFKDITSSAFGDSVNLRSTTSISCADVNGDGWSDFFVGNLMDDEFRFSGSSHAGHYNLLYINNGDLTFSEQSVEAGVAGPQIIMRDHDGLPIIYSDPETGKSFEGYDPSITDTQGNRVGDPTGQTHAVLFFDHDDDGDPDLWVANDGDRLHVFRNDSTLERAKFTNISMGTKIDKAGAWMGFAVGDYDGDHDLDVFLTNMGYHPRTRVPVEDPNGTCEYHDQFEWGTCLHFLLENRTASRVSQCAELILADGHDESNHCGRNNGLDKYSDRQFLFEDVAERTRIVPSTIMPPDSLDETRILDQYQRPTGLAAYDFGFGATFFDFDNDGDQDLYWFGSTIGRGEGPGGFLFPSAGRMLRGDGIGNFQDVTVESRLLDITGVRYDLLGQDFDPKALRIDPIFHENGKGLAHGDLNNDGYVDLVATNSSGPVYREFPPIKNHDVIPKPGPIFLWLNGGGSHNWITFRLHGRMAVDGTGTNADGIGARVYLMTTDATTEDSLIQVQEVRAGSSYLSMDSIDLEFGLGKASIVDTVLVLWPSGRRQILNNLPVNTRFVVTEPEH
;
A
#
# COMPACT_ATOMS: atom_id res chain seq x y z
N MET A 1 -69.00 1.86 -10.14
CA MET A 1 -67.81 1.06 -10.48
C MET A 1 -67.68 -0.05 -9.46
N ASN A 2 -67.73 -1.26 -9.91
CA ASN A 2 -67.91 -2.44 -9.07
C ASN A 2 -66.60 -2.82 -8.35
N ARG A 3 -66.70 -3.11 -7.07
CA ARG A 3 -65.54 -3.58 -6.23
C ARG A 3 -64.77 -4.79 -6.81
N ARG A 4 -65.36 -5.49 -7.77
CA ARG A 4 -64.70 -6.61 -8.46
C ARG A 4 -63.53 -6.20 -9.41
N ASN A 5 -63.59 -4.99 -9.97
CA ASN A 5 -62.57 -4.52 -10.90
C ASN A 5 -61.31 -3.95 -10.20
N LEU A 6 -61.39 -3.56 -8.91
CA LEU A 6 -60.25 -3.08 -8.15
C LEU A 6 -59.34 -4.23 -7.64
N LEU A 7 -59.95 -5.39 -7.36
CA LEU A 7 -59.23 -6.57 -6.91
C LEU A 7 -58.43 -7.26 -8.06
N ALA A 8 -58.91 -7.11 -9.30
CA ALA A 8 -58.22 -7.69 -10.47
C ALA A 8 -56.98 -6.87 -10.83
N LEU A 9 -56.97 -5.56 -10.64
CA LEU A 9 -55.82 -4.70 -10.91
C LEU A 9 -54.72 -4.85 -9.86
N SER A 10 -55.10 -5.04 -8.59
CA SER A 10 -54.10 -5.27 -7.52
C SER A 10 -53.44 -6.66 -7.62
N GLY A 11 -54.16 -7.67 -8.09
CA GLY A 11 -53.61 -9.02 -8.28
C GLY A 11 -52.58 -9.10 -9.41
N ILE A 12 -52.76 -8.36 -10.49
CA ILE A 12 -51.82 -8.33 -11.62
C ILE A 12 -50.52 -7.60 -11.25
N ALA A 13 -50.63 -6.50 -10.47
CA ALA A 13 -49.43 -5.77 -10.01
C ALA A 13 -48.57 -6.61 -9.05
N ILE A 14 -49.18 -7.36 -8.13
CA ILE A 14 -48.45 -8.23 -7.19
C ILE A 14 -47.82 -9.42 -7.91
N ILE A 15 -48.46 -9.98 -8.93
CA ILE A 15 -47.88 -11.09 -9.71
C ILE A 15 -46.74 -10.59 -10.59
N SER A 16 -46.79 -9.37 -11.12
CA SER A 16 -45.65 -8.79 -11.88
C SER A 16 -44.44 -8.54 -11.00
N ILE A 17 -44.60 -7.99 -9.80
CA ILE A 17 -43.47 -7.71 -8.89
C ILE A 17 -42.86 -9.00 -8.39
N THR A 18 -43.66 -10.00 -8.01
CA THR A 18 -43.13 -11.30 -7.61
C THR A 18 -42.47 -12.08 -8.76
N ALA A 19 -43.00 -11.97 -9.96
CA ALA A 19 -42.38 -12.62 -11.12
C ALA A 19 -41.05 -11.97 -11.51
N THR A 20 -40.91 -10.66 -11.41
CA THR A 20 -39.68 -9.95 -11.70
C THR A 20 -38.60 -10.25 -10.63
N ALA A 21 -38.95 -10.24 -9.36
CA ALA A 21 -38.04 -10.58 -8.28
C ALA A 21 -37.55 -12.05 -8.36
N VAL A 22 -38.45 -12.99 -8.67
CA VAL A 22 -38.10 -14.42 -8.82
C VAL A 22 -37.25 -14.65 -10.07
N VAL A 23 -37.45 -13.90 -11.15
CA VAL A 23 -36.62 -14.04 -12.37
C VAL A 23 -35.24 -13.46 -12.14
N THR A 24 -35.12 -12.34 -11.39
CA THR A 24 -33.81 -11.74 -11.08
C THR A 24 -32.98 -12.64 -10.16
N VAL A 25 -33.58 -13.21 -9.13
CA VAL A 25 -32.89 -14.15 -8.22
C VAL A 25 -32.51 -15.47 -8.97
N ARG A 26 -33.35 -15.97 -9.87
CA ARG A 26 -32.98 -17.15 -10.65
C ARG A 26 -31.89 -16.89 -11.70
N TRP A 27 -31.79 -15.69 -12.19
CA TRP A 27 -30.76 -15.36 -13.19
C TRP A 27 -29.37 -15.21 -12.53
N VAL A 28 -29.31 -14.61 -11.35
CA VAL A 28 -28.07 -14.57 -10.53
C VAL A 28 -27.65 -15.97 -10.12
N ASP A 29 -28.58 -16.84 -9.75
CA ASP A 29 -28.32 -18.23 -9.37
C ASP A 29 -27.79 -19.08 -10.54
N HIS A 30 -28.17 -18.78 -11.79
CA HIS A 30 -27.73 -19.57 -12.95
C HIS A 30 -26.36 -19.17 -13.50
N SER A 31 -25.97 -17.92 -13.41
CA SER A 31 -24.62 -17.51 -13.82
C SER A 31 -23.52 -17.94 -12.83
N TYR A 32 -23.90 -18.07 -11.56
CA TYR A 32 -22.98 -18.46 -10.50
C TYR A 32 -22.78 -19.98 -10.38
N THR A 33 -23.80 -20.76 -10.66
CA THR A 33 -23.73 -22.23 -10.56
C THR A 33 -22.98 -22.88 -11.73
N ASP A 34 -22.86 -22.23 -12.88
CA ASP A 34 -22.13 -22.79 -14.01
C ASP A 34 -20.60 -22.76 -13.83
N HIS A 35 -20.06 -21.87 -12.98
CA HIS A 35 -18.65 -21.88 -12.62
C HIS A 35 -18.30 -22.89 -11.51
N ILE A 36 -19.27 -23.26 -10.67
CA ILE A 36 -19.05 -24.23 -9.59
C ILE A 36 -19.21 -25.67 -10.07
N SER A 37 -19.92 -25.92 -11.19
CA SER A 37 -20.21 -27.27 -11.68
C SER A 37 -19.05 -27.96 -12.43
N SER A 38 -17.94 -27.27 -12.68
CA SER A 38 -16.71 -27.89 -13.20
C SER A 38 -15.82 -28.45 -12.10
N GLY A 39 -16.40 -29.02 -11.05
CA GLY A 39 -15.69 -29.65 -9.93
C GLY A 39 -14.62 -30.64 -10.40
N LYS A 40 -13.48 -30.12 -10.81
CA LYS A 40 -12.23 -30.83 -10.66
C LYS A 40 -11.97 -30.89 -9.16
N ASN A 41 -11.84 -32.08 -8.61
CA ASN A 41 -11.22 -32.27 -7.30
C ASN A 41 -9.94 -31.44 -7.32
N ILE A 42 -9.89 -30.42 -6.52
CA ILE A 42 -8.69 -29.62 -6.33
C ILE A 42 -7.77 -30.54 -5.55
N GLU A 43 -6.81 -31.16 -6.21
CA GLU A 43 -5.68 -31.74 -5.51
C GLU A 43 -4.96 -30.57 -4.85
N ILE A 44 -5.00 -30.52 -3.53
CA ILE A 44 -4.15 -29.61 -2.74
C ILE A 44 -2.72 -30.04 -3.09
N SER A 45 -1.91 -29.11 -3.61
CA SER A 45 -0.51 -29.42 -3.85
C SER A 45 0.13 -29.89 -2.55
N SER A 46 1.12 -30.74 -2.64
CA SER A 46 1.82 -31.23 -1.44
C SER A 46 2.57 -30.09 -0.69
N GLU A 47 2.70 -28.97 -1.31
CA GLU A 47 3.39 -27.77 -0.80
C GLU A 47 2.61 -27.08 0.30
N PHE A 48 1.30 -27.03 0.24
CA PHE A 48 0.46 -26.47 1.31
C PHE A 48 0.25 -27.40 2.54
N THR A 49 1.04 -28.43 2.70
CA THR A 49 0.91 -29.39 3.83
C THR A 49 1.73 -29.02 5.07
N ASN A 50 2.57 -28.01 4.99
CA ASN A 50 3.42 -27.56 6.10
C ASN A 50 2.61 -26.82 7.16
N SER A 51 2.96 -27.02 8.44
CA SER A 51 2.37 -26.25 9.53
C SER A 51 2.85 -24.80 9.46
N VAL A 52 1.90 -23.88 9.52
CA VAL A 52 2.18 -22.45 9.62
C VAL A 52 2.69 -22.11 11.02
N THR A 53 3.81 -21.41 11.11
CA THR A 53 4.29 -20.84 12.39
C THR A 53 3.54 -19.53 12.64
N PRO A 54 2.91 -19.39 13.83
CA PRO A 54 2.09 -18.22 14.09
C PRO A 54 2.91 -17.01 14.51
N PHE A 55 2.46 -15.84 14.12
CA PHE A 55 2.91 -14.57 14.68
C PHE A 55 2.43 -14.36 16.12
N THR A 56 3.14 -13.53 16.84
CA THR A 56 2.79 -13.13 18.20
C THR A 56 2.76 -11.60 18.29
N ASN A 57 1.61 -11.04 18.63
CA ASN A 57 1.55 -9.61 18.93
C ASN A 57 2.23 -9.34 20.26
N ILE A 58 3.33 -8.61 20.24
CA ILE A 58 4.16 -8.29 21.40
C ILE A 58 4.06 -6.83 21.83
N ALA A 59 3.16 -6.02 21.27
CA ALA A 59 3.11 -4.58 21.55
C ALA A 59 3.13 -4.25 23.07
N GLU A 60 2.41 -5.01 23.89
CA GLU A 60 2.44 -4.87 25.34
C GLU A 60 3.82 -5.24 25.94
N ALA A 61 4.38 -6.38 25.55
CA ALA A 61 5.67 -6.84 26.05
C ALA A 61 6.83 -5.96 25.57
N ALA A 62 6.71 -5.40 24.38
CA ALA A 62 7.67 -4.49 23.77
C ALA A 62 7.61 -3.07 24.34
N LEU A 63 6.71 -2.79 25.30
CA LEU A 63 6.49 -1.49 25.93
C LEU A 63 5.94 -0.39 25.00
N ILE A 64 5.38 -0.79 23.87
CA ILE A 64 4.68 0.12 22.92
C ILE A 64 3.19 0.22 23.24
N ASP A 65 2.64 -0.76 23.95
CA ASP A 65 1.24 -0.74 24.39
C ASP A 65 1.03 0.35 25.45
N GLY A 66 -0.09 1.06 25.32
CA GLY A 66 -0.40 2.23 26.16
C GLY A 66 -0.15 3.56 25.47
N HIS A 67 0.48 3.57 24.30
CA HIS A 67 0.47 4.71 23.40
C HIS A 67 -0.77 4.60 22.49
N GLU A 68 -1.75 5.40 22.79
CA GLU A 68 -3.03 5.45 22.07
C GLU A 68 -2.86 6.31 20.81
N VAL A 69 -3.04 5.73 19.63
CA VAL A 69 -2.98 6.47 18.37
C VAL A 69 -4.28 7.26 18.18
N TRP A 70 -4.20 8.55 18.46
CA TRP A 70 -5.26 9.51 18.17
C TRP A 70 -5.00 10.17 16.81
N ASN A 71 -5.16 9.40 15.75
CA ASN A 71 -4.98 9.86 14.39
C ASN A 71 -5.99 9.18 13.47
N ASP A 72 -6.53 9.93 12.53
CA ASP A 72 -7.45 9.37 11.53
C ASP A 72 -6.67 8.59 10.44
N ARG A 73 -5.38 8.89 10.26
CA ARG A 73 -4.51 8.36 9.21
C ARG A 73 -3.07 8.19 9.69
N PRO A 74 -2.84 7.30 10.64
CA PRO A 74 -1.48 7.05 11.15
C PRO A 74 -0.65 6.28 10.14
N GLY A 75 0.52 6.82 9.81
CA GLY A 75 1.57 6.12 9.06
C GLY A 75 2.58 5.46 9.98
N VAL A 76 3.35 4.54 9.43
CA VAL A 76 4.46 3.87 10.11
C VAL A 76 5.64 3.69 9.17
N ALA A 77 6.86 3.89 9.68
CA ALA A 77 8.10 3.57 8.96
C ALA A 77 8.99 2.68 9.83
N VAL A 78 9.60 1.68 9.17
CA VAL A 78 10.60 0.78 9.77
C VAL A 78 11.95 1.11 9.14
N PHE A 79 12.93 1.52 9.96
CA PHE A 79 14.26 1.95 9.50
C PHE A 79 15.26 1.99 10.65
N ASP A 80 16.54 1.99 10.36
CA ASP A 80 17.63 2.05 11.33
C ASP A 80 18.14 3.51 11.41
N TYR A 81 17.56 4.34 12.33
CA TYR A 81 17.83 5.79 12.33
C TYR A 81 19.16 6.16 12.97
N ASP A 82 19.72 5.33 13.84
CA ASP A 82 20.97 5.62 14.54
C ASP A 82 22.14 4.69 14.13
N ARG A 83 21.87 3.79 13.18
CA ARG A 83 22.84 2.87 12.57
C ARG A 83 23.48 1.91 13.56
N ASP A 84 22.73 1.46 14.52
CA ASP A 84 23.18 0.42 15.44
C ASP A 84 22.94 -1.01 14.89
N GLY A 85 22.20 -1.14 13.80
CA GLY A 85 21.92 -2.38 13.08
C GLY A 85 20.58 -3.01 13.43
N ASP A 86 19.83 -2.43 14.36
CA ASP A 86 18.49 -2.86 14.72
C ASP A 86 17.47 -1.95 14.02
N HIS A 87 16.34 -2.49 13.59
CA HIS A 87 15.28 -1.69 12.97
C HIS A 87 14.44 -0.99 14.03
N ASP A 88 14.26 0.31 13.86
CA ASP A 88 13.46 1.21 14.68
C ASP A 88 12.10 1.47 14.03
N ILE A 89 11.16 2.05 14.80
CA ILE A 89 9.80 2.30 14.32
C ILE A 89 9.42 3.75 14.56
N TYR A 90 9.01 4.46 13.49
CA TYR A 90 8.41 5.78 13.60
C TYR A 90 6.92 5.72 13.32
N ILE A 91 6.08 6.31 14.19
CA ILE A 91 4.62 6.32 14.06
C ILE A 91 4.10 7.75 14.16
N THR A 92 3.23 8.10 13.22
CA THR A 92 2.66 9.45 13.13
C THR A 92 1.39 9.60 13.98
N SER A 93 1.19 10.80 14.52
CA SER A 93 0.04 11.15 15.35
C SER A 93 -0.58 12.49 14.95
N LYS A 94 -1.76 12.82 15.51
CA LYS A 94 -2.45 14.06 15.21
C LYS A 94 -2.02 15.21 16.08
N PHE A 95 -2.46 16.41 15.72
CA PHE A 95 -2.30 17.64 16.50
C PHE A 95 -2.64 17.45 18.01
N GLY A 96 -1.74 17.90 18.85
CA GLY A 96 -1.85 17.79 20.31
C GLY A 96 -1.38 16.47 20.89
N HIS A 97 -0.90 15.56 20.04
CA HIS A 97 -0.29 14.29 20.42
C HIS A 97 1.07 14.14 19.74
N PRO A 98 2.09 13.60 20.43
CA PRO A 98 3.40 13.40 19.83
C PRO A 98 3.37 12.28 18.79
N ASN A 99 4.20 12.40 17.75
CA ASN A 99 4.67 11.26 17.01
C ASN A 99 5.62 10.45 17.88
N TRP A 100 5.74 9.15 17.62
CA TRP A 100 6.65 8.27 18.37
C TRP A 100 7.83 7.84 17.50
N LEU A 101 9.00 7.77 18.10
CA LEU A 101 10.19 7.13 17.56
C LEU A 101 10.66 6.07 18.56
N TYR A 102 10.34 4.85 18.27
CA TYR A 102 10.68 3.71 19.09
C TYR A 102 12.04 3.14 18.68
N ASN A 103 13.05 3.43 19.49
CA ASN A 103 14.37 2.85 19.34
C ASN A 103 14.35 1.41 19.85
N ASN A 104 14.76 0.49 19.00
CA ASN A 104 14.90 -0.92 19.30
C ASN A 104 16.09 -1.15 20.25
N GLN A 105 15.89 -1.89 21.34
CA GLN A 105 16.94 -2.13 22.32
C GLN A 105 17.67 -3.45 22.08
N GLY A 106 17.37 -4.17 21.01
CA GLY A 106 17.96 -5.46 20.68
C GLY A 106 17.58 -6.61 21.64
N ASP A 107 16.67 -6.36 22.56
CA ASP A 107 16.20 -7.36 23.54
C ASP A 107 14.69 -7.65 23.45
N GLY A 108 14.05 -7.18 22.38
CA GLY A 108 12.61 -7.28 22.13
C GLY A 108 11.79 -6.17 22.78
N THR A 109 12.44 -5.17 23.38
CA THR A 109 11.79 -3.97 23.91
C THR A 109 12.16 -2.73 23.11
N PHE A 110 11.32 -1.71 23.18
CA PHE A 110 11.50 -0.44 22.49
C PHE A 110 11.42 0.72 23.46
N LEU A 111 12.18 1.77 23.20
CA LEU A 111 12.18 3.01 23.98
C LEU A 111 11.76 4.19 23.11
N ASP A 112 10.71 4.91 23.52
CA ASP A 112 10.31 6.14 22.82
C ASP A 112 11.37 7.23 22.96
N MET A 113 11.99 7.58 21.85
CA MET A 113 13.05 8.59 21.75
C MET A 113 12.56 9.88 21.06
N ALA A 114 11.32 9.98 20.61
CA ALA A 114 10.84 11.09 19.77
C ALA A 114 11.11 12.48 20.38
N ALA A 115 10.91 12.63 21.67
CA ALA A 115 11.16 13.91 22.37
C ALA A 115 12.66 14.26 22.44
N ILE A 116 13.52 13.27 22.63
CA ILE A 116 14.99 13.44 22.69
C ILE A 116 15.52 13.67 21.28
N ALA A 117 15.02 12.90 20.32
CA ALA A 117 15.40 13.01 18.92
C ALA A 117 14.85 14.27 18.23
N GLY A 118 13.85 14.95 18.82
CA GLY A 118 13.31 16.20 18.28
C GLY A 118 12.27 16.02 17.17
N VAL A 119 11.56 14.88 17.12
CA VAL A 119 10.64 14.52 16.03
C VAL A 119 9.18 14.30 16.47
N THR A 120 8.78 14.83 17.64
CA THR A 120 7.42 14.65 18.19
C THR A 120 6.30 15.29 17.38
N SER A 121 6.56 16.43 16.72
CA SER A 121 5.64 17.13 15.80
C SER A 121 4.22 17.41 16.34
N GLU A 122 4.05 17.64 17.63
CA GLU A 122 2.75 17.85 18.30
C GLU A 122 1.90 18.98 17.73
N SER A 123 2.51 19.91 16.99
CA SER A 123 1.81 21.02 16.34
C SER A 123 1.20 20.67 15.00
N ASN A 124 1.34 19.44 14.52
CA ASN A 124 0.89 18.98 13.21
C ASN A 124 -0.11 17.81 13.31
N ASN A 125 -0.90 17.64 12.26
CA ASN A 125 -1.63 16.40 11.99
C ASN A 125 -0.77 15.51 11.10
N SER A 126 0.16 14.79 11.67
CA SER A 126 1.06 13.95 10.88
C SER A 126 0.32 12.74 10.27
N THR A 127 0.72 12.33 9.05
CA THR A 127 0.07 11.25 8.29
C THR A 127 1.10 10.27 7.75
N GLY A 128 1.33 10.25 6.44
CA GLY A 128 2.34 9.40 5.81
C GLY A 128 3.76 9.77 6.22
N VAL A 129 4.65 8.81 6.16
CA VAL A 129 6.06 9.00 6.50
C VAL A 129 6.94 8.17 5.59
N VAL A 130 8.10 8.73 5.22
CA VAL A 130 9.17 8.02 4.52
C VAL A 130 10.52 8.41 5.12
N ALA A 131 11.44 7.44 5.19
CA ALA A 131 12.81 7.65 5.59
C ALA A 131 13.74 7.42 4.40
N CYS A 132 14.56 8.41 4.05
CA CYS A 132 15.60 8.29 3.03
C CYS A 132 16.77 9.24 3.31
N ASP A 133 17.94 8.83 2.91
CA ASP A 133 19.15 9.64 3.01
C ASP A 133 19.17 10.68 1.87
N ILE A 134 18.72 11.92 2.18
CA ILE A 134 18.64 13.00 1.18
C ILE A 134 19.96 13.71 0.94
N ASN A 135 20.93 13.52 1.81
CA ASN A 135 22.22 14.20 1.73
C ASN A 135 23.41 13.24 1.47
N ASN A 136 23.10 11.96 1.26
CA ASN A 136 24.06 10.90 0.97
C ASN A 136 25.14 10.75 2.05
N ASP A 137 24.78 10.94 3.34
CA ASP A 137 25.72 10.84 4.45
C ASP A 137 25.68 9.49 5.16
N GLY A 138 24.82 8.60 4.71
CA GLY A 138 24.63 7.24 5.21
C GLY A 138 23.63 7.12 6.35
N TYR A 139 22.95 8.20 6.73
CA TYR A 139 21.89 8.19 7.73
C TYR A 139 20.57 8.63 7.11
N GLN A 140 19.51 7.87 7.33
CA GLN A 140 18.19 8.20 6.79
C GLN A 140 17.60 9.42 7.50
N ASP A 141 17.05 10.32 6.68
CA ASP A 141 16.31 11.50 7.08
C ASP A 141 14.80 11.19 7.04
N LEU A 142 13.96 11.99 7.69
CA LEU A 142 12.52 11.77 7.74
C LEU A 142 11.75 12.84 7.00
N TYR A 143 10.91 12.45 6.04
CA TYR A 143 9.82 13.28 5.53
C TYR A 143 8.50 12.82 6.16
N VAL A 144 7.81 13.73 6.85
CA VAL A 144 6.55 13.49 7.53
C VAL A 144 5.46 14.33 6.90
N GLY A 145 4.50 13.68 6.26
CA GLY A 145 3.32 14.31 5.69
C GLY A 145 2.38 14.84 6.75
N SER A 146 1.57 15.83 6.41
CA SER A 146 0.63 16.43 7.31
C SER A 146 -0.75 16.63 6.67
N TRP A 147 -1.78 16.59 7.51
CA TRP A 147 -3.16 16.65 7.07
C TRP A 147 -3.84 17.96 7.45
N GLY A 148 -4.30 18.71 6.45
CA GLY A 148 -5.30 19.75 6.57
C GLY A 148 -5.08 20.81 7.67
N LEU A 149 -6.18 21.30 8.20
CA LEU A 149 -6.18 22.35 9.22
C LEU A 149 -5.84 21.82 10.60
N VAL A 150 -5.00 22.56 11.31
CA VAL A 150 -4.71 22.34 12.72
C VAL A 150 -5.86 22.91 13.56
N GLY A 151 -6.53 22.07 14.35
CA GLY A 151 -7.58 22.52 15.27
C GLY A 151 -8.81 21.61 15.32
N ASP A 152 -9.73 21.95 16.21
CA ASP A 152 -10.94 21.18 16.43
C ASP A 152 -11.88 21.29 15.20
N ARG A 153 -12.21 20.20 14.56
CA ARG A 153 -13.00 20.12 13.32
C ARG A 153 -14.39 20.75 13.36
N LEU A 154 -14.79 21.28 14.49
CA LEU A 154 -16.14 21.80 14.68
C LEU A 154 -16.34 23.28 14.33
N ASP A 155 -15.28 24.03 14.07
CA ASP A 155 -15.37 25.46 13.74
C ASP A 155 -14.47 25.88 12.58
N PHE A 156 -14.81 25.41 11.39
CA PHE A 156 -14.04 25.63 10.15
C PHE A 156 -14.02 27.06 9.63
N ARG A 157 -14.84 27.95 10.19
CA ARG A 157 -14.97 29.32 9.69
C ARG A 157 -14.10 30.34 10.42
N SER A 158 -13.54 29.99 11.56
CA SER A 158 -12.80 30.93 12.40
C SER A 158 -11.28 30.86 12.28
N HIS A 159 -10.73 29.89 11.53
CA HIS A 159 -9.29 29.56 11.55
C HIS A 159 -8.56 29.82 10.22
N LEU A 160 -9.12 30.61 9.34
CA LEU A 160 -8.52 30.93 8.03
C LEU A 160 -7.19 31.69 8.08
N GLU A 161 -6.69 32.06 9.25
CA GLU A 161 -5.52 32.96 9.30
C GLU A 161 -4.23 32.35 9.86
N ASP A 162 -4.19 31.20 10.55
CA ASP A 162 -2.96 30.93 11.30
C ASP A 162 -2.42 29.49 11.42
N SER A 163 -3.03 28.45 10.88
CA SER A 163 -2.42 27.14 11.14
C SER A 163 -2.87 26.01 10.22
N PHE A 164 -2.40 26.06 8.99
CA PHE A 164 -2.36 24.83 8.19
C PHE A 164 -1.26 23.93 8.75
N SER A 165 -1.58 22.65 8.87
CA SER A 165 -0.57 21.64 9.07
C SER A 165 0.34 21.64 7.83
N ARG A 166 1.63 21.64 8.03
CA ARG A 166 2.61 21.60 6.94
C ARG A 166 3.38 20.30 7.01
N ASP A 167 3.81 19.82 5.86
CA ASP A 167 4.76 18.73 5.84
C ASP A 167 6.08 19.13 6.51
N LEU A 168 6.78 18.15 7.05
CA LEU A 168 8.03 18.34 7.79
C LEU A 168 9.13 17.50 7.15
N LEU A 169 10.32 18.09 7.08
CA LEU A 169 11.56 17.42 6.71
C LEU A 169 12.56 17.53 7.84
N PHE A 170 12.93 16.40 8.41
CA PHE A 170 13.88 16.28 9.50
C PHE A 170 15.19 15.68 9.00
N LEU A 171 16.26 16.44 9.07
CA LEU A 171 17.62 16.01 8.75
C LEU A 171 18.22 15.27 9.97
N ASN A 172 18.72 14.07 9.77
CA ASN A 172 19.43 13.30 10.79
C ASN A 172 20.81 13.95 11.10
N ASN A 173 21.08 14.21 12.37
CA ASN A 173 22.32 14.84 12.82
C ASN A 173 23.47 13.82 13.04
N ARG A 174 23.25 12.52 12.81
CA ARG A 174 24.20 11.40 13.06
C ARG A 174 24.55 11.22 14.53
N ASP A 175 23.73 11.67 15.43
CA ASP A 175 23.90 11.56 16.88
C ASP A 175 22.59 11.12 17.57
N SER A 176 21.76 10.38 16.85
CA SER A 176 20.42 9.92 17.24
C SER A 176 19.42 11.06 17.46
N THR A 177 19.69 12.24 16.89
CA THR A 177 18.77 13.39 16.90
C THR A 177 18.53 13.90 15.48
N PHE A 178 17.46 14.68 15.32
CA PHE A 178 17.08 15.27 14.07
C PHE A 178 16.92 16.79 14.17
N LYS A 179 17.03 17.46 13.04
CA LYS A 179 16.81 18.89 12.90
C LYS A 179 15.74 19.15 11.86
N ASP A 180 14.69 19.89 12.22
CA ASP A 180 13.72 20.42 11.26
C ASP A 180 14.41 21.38 10.29
N ILE A 181 14.49 21.01 9.01
CA ILE A 181 15.03 21.82 7.92
C ILE A 181 13.96 22.27 6.93
N THR A 182 12.69 21.98 7.18
CA THR A 182 11.56 22.18 6.26
C THR A 182 11.60 23.55 5.59
N SER A 183 11.67 24.63 6.39
CA SER A 183 11.64 25.99 5.84
C SER A 183 12.88 26.35 5.02
N SER A 184 14.03 25.75 5.31
CA SER A 184 15.25 25.98 4.52
C SER A 184 15.29 25.12 3.29
N ALA A 185 14.68 23.94 3.33
CA ALA A 185 14.68 22.99 2.23
C ALA A 185 13.68 23.38 1.12
N PHE A 186 12.48 23.79 1.49
CA PHE A 186 11.41 24.05 0.52
C PHE A 186 11.08 25.55 0.33
N GLY A 187 11.49 26.42 1.24
CA GLY A 187 11.16 27.87 1.17
C GLY A 187 9.65 28.10 1.07
N ASP A 188 9.22 28.84 0.07
CA ASP A 188 7.79 29.11 -0.21
C ASP A 188 7.06 27.93 -0.85
N SER A 189 7.76 26.87 -1.23
CA SER A 189 7.20 25.66 -1.87
C SER A 189 6.86 24.57 -0.86
N VAL A 190 6.90 24.84 0.44
CA VAL A 190 6.51 23.88 1.47
C VAL A 190 5.06 23.41 1.24
N ASN A 191 4.83 22.10 1.35
CA ASN A 191 3.49 21.56 1.17
C ASN A 191 2.59 21.93 2.37
N LEU A 192 1.47 22.57 2.07
CA LEU A 192 0.40 22.92 3.02
C LEU A 192 -0.90 22.15 2.72
N ARG A 193 -0.84 21.17 1.83
CA ARG A 193 -1.97 20.36 1.41
C ARG A 193 -2.13 19.15 2.33
N SER A 194 -3.24 18.43 2.16
CA SER A 194 -3.51 17.21 2.93
C SER A 194 -2.73 16.03 2.36
N THR A 195 -1.50 15.87 2.81
CA THR A 195 -0.62 14.76 2.43
C THR A 195 -1.15 13.42 2.95
N THR A 196 -1.02 12.42 2.12
CA THR A 196 -1.24 11.01 2.48
C THR A 196 0.07 10.22 2.40
N SER A 197 0.48 9.84 1.22
CA SER A 197 1.63 8.97 1.00
C SER A 197 2.80 9.75 0.39
N ILE A 198 4.00 9.33 0.72
CA ILE A 198 5.24 9.86 0.19
C ILE A 198 6.09 8.69 -0.30
N SER A 199 6.76 8.87 -1.42
CA SER A 199 7.76 7.94 -1.92
C SER A 199 9.03 8.70 -2.32
N CYS A 200 10.16 8.03 -2.18
CA CYS A 200 11.48 8.61 -2.39
C CYS A 200 12.24 7.77 -3.41
N ALA A 201 12.84 8.42 -4.41
CA ALA A 201 13.73 7.81 -5.40
C ALA A 201 14.56 8.87 -6.10
N ASP A 202 15.67 8.49 -6.72
CA ASP A 202 16.43 9.33 -7.64
C ASP A 202 15.77 9.26 -9.03
N VAL A 203 14.85 10.21 -9.30
CA VAL A 203 14.03 10.16 -10.52
C VAL A 203 14.74 10.68 -11.77
N ASN A 204 15.83 11.45 -11.62
CA ASN A 204 16.56 12.04 -12.73
C ASN A 204 17.94 11.41 -12.98
N GLY A 205 18.36 10.46 -12.14
CA GLY A 205 19.61 9.72 -12.24
C GLY A 205 20.84 10.51 -11.81
N ASP A 206 20.67 11.53 -10.96
CA ASP A 206 21.78 12.37 -10.48
C ASP A 206 22.42 11.90 -9.16
N GLY A 207 21.86 10.86 -8.56
CA GLY A 207 22.34 10.24 -7.32
C GLY A 207 21.76 10.88 -6.04
N TRP A 208 20.89 11.88 -6.15
CA TRP A 208 20.21 12.49 -5.03
C TRP A 208 18.76 12.01 -4.96
N SER A 209 18.32 11.67 -3.78
CA SER A 209 16.94 11.18 -3.57
C SER A 209 15.94 12.32 -3.65
N ASP A 210 14.93 12.18 -4.51
CA ASP A 210 13.81 13.09 -4.73
C ASP A 210 12.57 12.61 -3.99
N PHE A 211 11.57 13.47 -3.80
CA PHE A 211 10.31 13.09 -3.17
C PHE A 211 9.12 13.26 -4.11
N PHE A 212 8.24 12.27 -4.12
CA PHE A 212 6.88 12.44 -4.62
C PHE A 212 5.89 12.39 -3.47
N VAL A 213 5.04 13.41 -3.38
CA VAL A 213 4.08 13.62 -2.29
C VAL A 213 2.67 13.55 -2.83
N GLY A 214 1.93 12.54 -2.40
CA GLY A 214 0.52 12.35 -2.73
C GLY A 214 -0.38 13.18 -1.82
N ASN A 215 -1.25 14.00 -2.41
CA ASN A 215 -2.20 14.85 -1.70
C ASN A 215 -3.63 14.36 -1.94
N LEU A 216 -4.44 14.28 -0.89
CA LEU A 216 -5.76 13.69 -0.97
C LEU A 216 -6.83 14.69 -1.40
N MET A 217 -7.11 15.69 -0.58
CA MET A 217 -8.21 16.62 -0.83
C MET A 217 -7.93 17.99 -0.24
N ASP A 218 -8.64 18.98 -0.79
CA ASP A 218 -8.72 20.29 -0.18
C ASP A 218 -9.88 20.32 0.83
N ASP A 219 -9.56 20.60 2.09
CA ASP A 219 -10.56 20.68 3.15
C ASP A 219 -11.57 21.82 2.93
N GLU A 220 -11.22 22.88 2.21
CA GLU A 220 -12.16 23.96 1.89
C GLU A 220 -13.31 23.49 0.98
N PHE A 221 -13.07 22.54 0.10
CA PHE A 221 -14.05 22.04 -0.85
C PHE A 221 -14.93 20.91 -0.32
N ARG A 222 -14.52 20.24 0.75
CA ARG A 222 -15.32 19.20 1.43
C ARG A 222 -16.72 19.68 1.83
N PHE A 223 -16.89 20.97 2.02
CA PHE A 223 -18.16 21.59 2.43
C PHE A 223 -19.01 22.10 1.27
N SER A 224 -18.50 22.12 0.05
CA SER A 224 -19.29 22.52 -1.12
C SER A 224 -20.21 21.41 -1.65
N GLY A 225 -20.22 20.24 -1.01
CA GLY A 225 -21.04 19.10 -1.40
C GLY A 225 -20.34 18.12 -2.35
N SER A 226 -19.07 18.36 -2.70
CA SER A 226 -18.24 17.40 -3.41
C SER A 226 -17.44 16.56 -2.43
N SER A 227 -17.61 15.26 -2.47
CA SER A 227 -16.81 14.32 -1.67
C SER A 227 -15.44 14.01 -2.31
N HIS A 228 -15.16 14.53 -3.50
CA HIS A 228 -14.01 14.20 -4.31
C HIS A 228 -13.33 15.44 -4.90
N ALA A 229 -12.96 16.38 -4.05
CA ALA A 229 -12.10 17.49 -4.42
C ALA A 229 -10.64 17.10 -4.18
N GLY A 230 -10.00 16.45 -5.14
CA GLY A 230 -8.57 16.11 -5.07
C GLY A 230 -7.68 17.34 -5.03
N HIS A 231 -6.43 17.15 -4.69
CA HIS A 231 -5.43 18.22 -4.70
C HIS A 231 -4.19 17.80 -5.51
N TYR A 232 -3.40 18.78 -5.98
CA TYR A 232 -2.17 18.50 -6.71
C TYR A 232 -1.18 17.70 -5.88
N ASN A 233 -0.63 16.66 -6.50
CA ASN A 233 0.54 15.97 -6.00
C ASN A 233 1.79 16.81 -6.27
N LEU A 234 2.83 16.60 -5.49
CA LEU A 234 4.07 17.35 -5.60
C LEU A 234 5.25 16.41 -5.90
N LEU A 235 6.07 16.85 -6.86
CA LEU A 235 7.39 16.27 -7.11
C LEU A 235 8.44 17.30 -6.71
N TYR A 236 9.26 16.95 -5.74
CA TYR A 236 10.38 17.74 -5.25
C TYR A 236 11.69 17.13 -5.72
N ILE A 237 12.41 17.84 -6.57
CA ILE A 237 13.74 17.44 -7.04
C ILE A 237 14.80 17.99 -6.09
N ASN A 238 15.66 17.11 -5.60
CA ASN A 238 16.76 17.44 -4.70
C ASN A 238 17.88 18.17 -5.48
N ASN A 239 18.27 19.34 -5.02
CA ASN A 239 19.31 20.14 -5.67
C ASN A 239 20.74 19.75 -5.19
N GLY A 240 20.89 18.77 -4.32
CA GLY A 240 22.18 18.31 -3.75
C GLY A 240 22.80 19.25 -2.71
N ASP A 241 22.05 20.24 -2.23
CA ASP A 241 22.50 21.24 -1.25
C ASP A 241 21.53 21.40 -0.07
N LEU A 242 20.71 20.37 0.20
CA LEU A 242 19.62 20.37 1.19
C LEU A 242 18.45 21.31 0.83
N THR A 243 18.33 21.70 -0.42
CA THR A 243 17.16 22.42 -0.96
C THR A 243 16.48 21.58 -2.04
N PHE A 244 15.19 21.84 -2.25
CA PHE A 244 14.37 21.12 -3.23
C PHE A 244 13.67 22.09 -4.17
N SER A 245 13.54 21.68 -5.44
CA SER A 245 12.80 22.39 -6.47
C SER A 245 11.49 21.65 -6.77
N GLU A 246 10.36 22.32 -6.63
CA GLU A 246 9.05 21.75 -6.98
C GLU A 246 8.88 21.75 -8.50
N GLN A 247 8.66 20.59 -9.12
CA GLN A 247 8.58 20.40 -10.57
C GLN A 247 7.36 19.58 -11.03
N SER A 248 6.33 19.45 -10.24
CA SER A 248 5.19 18.54 -10.47
C SER A 248 4.49 18.80 -11.80
N VAL A 249 4.26 20.09 -12.13
CA VAL A 249 3.56 20.49 -13.34
C VAL A 249 4.44 20.29 -14.57
N GLU A 250 5.69 20.70 -14.49
CA GLU A 250 6.67 20.56 -15.56
C GLU A 250 7.01 19.10 -15.86
N ALA A 251 7.02 18.27 -14.83
CA ALA A 251 7.23 16.82 -14.96
C ALA A 251 5.98 16.07 -15.44
N GLY A 252 4.80 16.68 -15.38
CA GLY A 252 3.54 16.08 -15.82
C GLY A 252 2.86 15.17 -14.80
N VAL A 253 3.19 15.31 -13.51
CA VAL A 253 2.71 14.41 -12.43
C VAL A 253 1.86 15.10 -11.37
N ALA A 254 1.54 16.38 -11.54
CA ALA A 254 0.69 17.12 -10.60
C ALA A 254 -0.74 16.56 -10.49
N GLY A 255 -1.18 15.83 -11.47
CA GLY A 255 -2.49 15.24 -11.60
C GLY A 255 -3.13 15.57 -12.95
N PRO A 256 -4.16 14.83 -13.35
CA PRO A 256 -4.84 15.10 -14.60
C PRO A 256 -5.59 16.45 -14.53
N GLN A 257 -5.54 17.22 -15.60
CA GLN A 257 -6.34 18.42 -15.74
C GLN A 257 -7.78 18.04 -16.15
N ILE A 258 -8.60 17.63 -15.20
CA ILE A 258 -9.99 17.26 -15.47
C ILE A 258 -10.91 18.30 -14.84
N ILE A 259 -11.99 18.62 -15.53
CA ILE A 259 -13.07 19.42 -14.95
C ILE A 259 -13.82 18.56 -13.96
N MET A 260 -13.79 18.92 -12.67
CA MET A 260 -14.54 18.23 -11.65
C MET A 260 -16.04 18.35 -11.88
N ARG A 261 -16.74 17.23 -11.75
CA ARG A 261 -18.17 17.14 -12.01
C ARG A 261 -18.90 16.58 -10.81
N ASP A 262 -20.10 17.07 -10.57
CA ASP A 262 -21.00 16.50 -9.57
C ASP A 262 -21.63 15.17 -10.06
N HIS A 263 -22.49 14.57 -9.22
CA HIS A 263 -23.18 13.32 -9.52
C HIS A 263 -24.12 13.37 -10.73
N ASP A 264 -24.55 14.56 -11.15
CA ASP A 264 -25.34 14.78 -12.35
C ASP A 264 -24.48 15.02 -13.60
N GLY A 265 -23.13 14.93 -13.44
CA GLY A 265 -22.17 15.18 -14.50
C GLY A 265 -22.00 16.67 -14.84
N LEU A 266 -22.48 17.58 -13.99
CA LEU A 266 -22.32 19.02 -14.16
C LEU A 266 -21.01 19.48 -13.50
N PRO A 267 -20.32 20.45 -14.10
CA PRO A 267 -19.13 21.01 -13.46
C PRO A 267 -19.43 21.58 -12.07
N ILE A 268 -18.59 21.24 -11.10
CA ILE A 268 -18.69 21.80 -9.75
C ILE A 268 -18.34 23.29 -9.82
N ILE A 269 -19.12 24.11 -9.12
CA ILE A 269 -18.90 25.56 -9.10
C ILE A 269 -18.23 25.94 -7.77
N TYR A 270 -17.00 26.40 -7.89
CA TYR A 270 -16.25 26.98 -6.79
C TYR A 270 -16.53 28.46 -6.67
N SER A 271 -16.74 28.94 -5.47
CA SER A 271 -16.91 30.36 -5.21
C SER A 271 -15.77 30.85 -4.32
N ASP A 272 -14.95 31.73 -4.84
CA ASP A 272 -13.92 32.39 -4.10
C ASP A 272 -14.56 33.32 -3.03
N PRO A 273 -14.34 33.04 -1.74
CA PRO A 273 -14.98 33.80 -0.67
C PRO A 273 -14.49 35.26 -0.56
N GLU A 274 -13.28 35.55 -1.05
CA GLU A 274 -12.71 36.91 -0.99
C GLU A 274 -13.19 37.78 -2.15
N THR A 275 -13.24 37.24 -3.35
CA THR A 275 -13.55 38.00 -4.55
C THR A 275 -15.00 37.83 -4.99
N GLY A 276 -15.72 36.85 -4.47
CA GLY A 276 -17.07 36.48 -4.88
C GLY A 276 -17.15 35.95 -6.31
N LYS A 277 -16.02 35.61 -6.94
CA LYS A 277 -15.99 35.00 -8.26
C LYS A 277 -16.30 33.52 -8.17
N SER A 278 -17.06 33.05 -9.14
CA SER A 278 -17.34 31.62 -9.30
C SER A 278 -16.53 31.06 -10.47
N PHE A 279 -16.03 29.85 -10.27
CA PHE A 279 -15.22 29.12 -11.24
C PHE A 279 -15.87 27.77 -11.46
N GLU A 280 -15.85 27.32 -12.69
CA GLU A 280 -16.53 26.10 -13.11
C GLU A 280 -15.50 24.98 -13.25
N GLY A 281 -15.58 24.00 -12.37
CA GLY A 281 -14.82 22.77 -12.44
C GLY A 281 -13.33 22.86 -12.09
N TYR A 282 -12.84 23.90 -11.42
CA TYR A 282 -11.43 24.02 -11.05
C TYR A 282 -11.15 25.08 -9.97
N ASP A 283 -10.09 24.86 -9.22
CA ASP A 283 -9.60 25.80 -8.21
C ASP A 283 -8.79 26.93 -8.85
N PRO A 284 -9.22 28.19 -8.66
CA PRO A 284 -8.52 29.34 -9.23
C PRO A 284 -7.20 29.69 -8.53
N SER A 285 -6.93 29.14 -7.35
CA SER A 285 -5.73 29.46 -6.57
C SER A 285 -4.49 28.73 -7.06
N ILE A 286 -4.65 27.65 -7.83
CA ILE A 286 -3.54 26.83 -8.29
C ILE A 286 -2.98 27.38 -9.61
N THR A 287 -1.72 27.73 -9.58
CA THR A 287 -0.99 28.26 -10.73
C THR A 287 0.34 27.51 -10.90
N ASP A 288 0.83 27.46 -12.13
CA ASP A 288 2.19 26.98 -12.41
C ASP A 288 3.25 27.97 -11.89
N THR A 289 4.52 27.60 -11.98
CA THR A 289 5.66 28.46 -11.56
C THR A 289 5.74 29.78 -12.30
N GLN A 290 5.02 29.92 -13.40
CA GLN A 290 4.93 31.15 -14.19
C GLN A 290 3.68 31.99 -13.84
N GLY A 291 2.86 31.52 -12.90
CA GLY A 291 1.61 32.16 -12.52
C GLY A 291 0.47 31.90 -13.48
N ASN A 292 0.61 30.95 -14.42
CA ASN A 292 -0.48 30.54 -15.28
C ASN A 292 -1.39 29.59 -14.51
N ARG A 293 -2.66 29.65 -14.82
CA ARG A 293 -3.65 28.78 -14.24
C ARG A 293 -3.45 27.34 -14.71
N VAL A 294 -3.35 26.43 -13.77
CA VAL A 294 -3.29 24.99 -14.04
C VAL A 294 -4.71 24.45 -13.86
N GLY A 295 -5.10 23.49 -14.67
CA GLY A 295 -6.40 22.84 -14.51
C GLY A 295 -6.52 22.16 -13.16
N ASP A 296 -7.76 21.87 -12.77
CA ASP A 296 -8.04 21.24 -11.46
C ASP A 296 -7.41 19.85 -11.38
N PRO A 297 -6.71 19.52 -10.33
CA PRO A 297 -6.25 18.16 -10.07
C PRO A 297 -7.44 17.31 -9.67
N THR A 298 -7.49 16.16 -10.30
CA THR A 298 -8.49 15.19 -9.97
C THR A 298 -7.83 13.99 -9.40
N GLY A 299 -7.69 13.71 -8.35
CA GLY A 299 -7.16 12.51 -7.75
C GLY A 299 -7.20 12.75 -6.25
N GLN A 300 -7.87 11.91 -5.53
CA GLN A 300 -7.69 11.82 -4.11
C GLN A 300 -6.61 10.80 -3.89
N THR A 301 -5.35 11.22 -3.98
CA THR A 301 -4.24 10.30 -3.87
C THR A 301 -4.15 9.73 -2.47
N HIS A 302 -4.14 8.40 -2.36
CA HIS A 302 -4.00 7.68 -1.09
C HIS A 302 -2.66 6.98 -0.96
N ALA A 303 -2.13 6.43 -2.04
CA ALA A 303 -0.81 5.83 -2.03
C ALA A 303 -0.01 6.22 -3.28
N VAL A 304 1.27 6.33 -3.10
CA VAL A 304 2.24 6.59 -4.17
C VAL A 304 3.43 5.66 -4.00
N LEU A 305 4.01 5.25 -5.13
CA LEU A 305 5.13 4.33 -5.12
C LEU A 305 6.03 4.56 -6.32
N PHE A 306 7.33 4.58 -6.07
CA PHE A 306 8.35 4.47 -7.10
C PHE A 306 8.91 3.05 -7.15
N PHE A 307 8.93 2.45 -8.34
CA PHE A 307 9.73 1.26 -8.66
C PHE A 307 9.89 1.13 -10.17
N ASP A 308 10.93 0.44 -10.61
CA ASP A 308 11.21 0.21 -12.01
C ASP A 308 10.33 -0.95 -12.53
N HIS A 309 9.16 -0.63 -13.09
CA HIS A 309 8.17 -1.65 -13.49
C HIS A 309 8.45 -2.27 -14.86
N ASP A 310 9.33 -1.67 -15.67
CA ASP A 310 9.64 -2.16 -17.03
C ASP A 310 11.11 -2.52 -17.21
N ASP A 311 11.88 -2.61 -16.11
CA ASP A 311 13.30 -3.00 -16.05
C ASP A 311 14.23 -2.11 -16.88
N ASP A 312 13.89 -0.84 -17.06
CA ASP A 312 14.76 0.07 -17.80
C ASP A 312 15.79 0.79 -16.90
N GLY A 313 15.63 0.64 -15.60
CA GLY A 313 16.53 1.12 -14.58
C GLY A 313 16.21 2.49 -14.02
N ASP A 314 15.14 3.09 -14.49
CA ASP A 314 14.64 4.37 -14.01
C ASP A 314 13.39 4.11 -13.13
N PRO A 315 13.24 4.74 -11.95
CA PRO A 315 12.07 4.50 -11.11
C PRO A 315 10.81 5.11 -11.72
N ASP A 316 9.80 4.30 -11.97
CA ASP A 316 8.49 4.70 -12.48
C ASP A 316 7.55 5.05 -11.34
N LEU A 317 6.53 5.87 -11.64
CA LEU A 317 5.61 6.37 -10.61
C LEU A 317 4.23 5.75 -10.73
N TRP A 318 3.75 5.17 -9.63
CA TRP A 318 2.40 4.66 -9.46
C TRP A 318 1.62 5.52 -8.47
N VAL A 319 0.39 5.90 -8.83
CA VAL A 319 -0.48 6.78 -8.03
C VAL A 319 -1.86 6.17 -7.87
N ALA A 320 -2.18 5.79 -6.66
CA ALA A 320 -3.47 5.20 -6.28
C ALA A 320 -4.42 6.28 -5.75
N ASN A 321 -5.59 6.41 -6.38
CA ASN A 321 -6.56 7.45 -6.07
C ASN A 321 -7.86 6.86 -5.50
N ASP A 322 -8.48 7.56 -4.54
CA ASP A 322 -9.81 7.24 -4.03
C ASP A 322 -10.88 7.91 -4.90
N GLY A 323 -11.73 7.09 -5.47
CA GLY A 323 -12.80 7.56 -6.35
C GLY A 323 -12.36 7.97 -7.75
N ASP A 324 -11.11 7.72 -8.10
CA ASP A 324 -10.55 8.03 -9.41
C ASP A 324 -9.68 6.86 -9.92
N ARG A 325 -9.07 7.06 -11.08
CA ARG A 325 -8.30 6.04 -11.80
C ARG A 325 -6.94 5.80 -11.16
N LEU A 326 -6.47 4.59 -11.31
CA LEU A 326 -5.07 4.25 -11.08
C LEU A 326 -4.23 4.91 -12.17
N HIS A 327 -3.26 5.71 -11.78
CA HIS A 327 -2.31 6.31 -12.71
C HIS A 327 -0.94 5.65 -12.59
N VAL A 328 -0.41 5.26 -13.75
CA VAL A 328 0.96 4.78 -13.88
C VAL A 328 1.70 5.67 -14.85
N PHE A 329 2.83 6.17 -14.39
CA PHE A 329 3.66 7.09 -15.16
C PHE A 329 5.03 6.45 -15.39
N ARG A 330 5.36 6.27 -16.68
CA ARG A 330 6.72 5.89 -17.04
C ARG A 330 7.65 7.10 -16.87
N ASN A 331 8.82 6.84 -16.33
CA ASN A 331 9.85 7.84 -16.15
C ASN A 331 10.60 8.09 -17.48
N ASP A 332 10.48 9.29 -18.01
CA ASP A 332 11.20 9.76 -19.20
C ASP A 332 12.24 10.84 -18.83
N SER A 333 12.67 10.90 -17.56
CA SER A 333 13.56 11.94 -17.03
C SER A 333 14.98 11.84 -17.58
N THR A 334 15.69 12.93 -17.43
CA THR A 334 17.12 13.07 -17.73
C THR A 334 17.76 13.84 -16.57
N LEU A 335 19.08 13.80 -16.46
CA LEU A 335 19.84 14.59 -15.48
C LEU A 335 19.43 16.08 -15.38
N GLU A 336 18.92 16.64 -16.48
CA GLU A 336 18.60 18.08 -16.53
C GLU A 336 17.13 18.37 -16.25
N ARG A 337 16.26 17.35 -16.34
CA ARG A 337 14.81 17.55 -16.30
C ARG A 337 14.04 16.31 -15.89
N ALA A 338 13.23 16.43 -14.87
CA ALA A 338 12.22 15.44 -14.54
C ALA A 338 11.08 15.47 -15.58
N LYS A 339 10.68 14.29 -16.06
CA LYS A 339 9.58 14.14 -17.00
C LYS A 339 8.96 12.75 -16.87
N PHE A 340 7.65 12.71 -16.82
CA PHE A 340 6.88 11.47 -16.75
C PHE A 340 5.79 11.45 -17.84
N THR A 341 5.45 10.26 -18.29
CA THR A 341 4.38 10.03 -19.26
C THR A 341 3.37 9.05 -18.68
N ASN A 342 2.11 9.49 -18.56
CA ASN A 342 1.04 8.57 -18.12
C ASN A 342 0.81 7.49 -19.18
N ILE A 343 1.02 6.24 -18.81
CA ILE A 343 0.92 5.05 -19.67
C ILE A 343 -0.24 4.14 -19.31
N SER A 344 -0.92 4.35 -18.20
CA SER A 344 -2.11 3.57 -17.82
C SER A 344 -3.35 3.94 -18.60
N MET A 345 -3.42 5.17 -19.12
CA MET A 345 -4.61 5.67 -19.82
C MET A 345 -5.00 4.81 -21.02
N GLY A 346 -6.23 4.33 -20.99
CA GLY A 346 -6.78 3.49 -22.07
C GLY A 346 -6.34 2.03 -22.02
N THR A 347 -5.59 1.63 -21.02
CA THR A 347 -5.23 0.21 -20.77
C THR A 347 -6.30 -0.51 -19.96
N LYS A 348 -6.12 -1.82 -19.71
CA LYS A 348 -7.03 -2.60 -18.87
C LYS A 348 -7.00 -2.20 -17.40
N ILE A 349 -5.93 -1.58 -16.92
CA ILE A 349 -5.78 -1.14 -15.53
C ILE A 349 -6.18 0.33 -15.31
N ASP A 350 -6.57 1.03 -16.38
CA ASP A 350 -7.15 2.37 -16.32
C ASP A 350 -8.57 2.32 -15.72
N LYS A 351 -8.65 2.03 -14.44
CA LYS A 351 -9.90 1.80 -13.73
C LYS A 351 -10.02 2.70 -12.52
N ALA A 352 -11.22 3.23 -12.32
CA ALA A 352 -11.58 3.94 -11.11
C ALA A 352 -11.83 2.96 -9.96
N GLY A 353 -11.42 3.34 -8.76
CA GLY A 353 -11.64 2.57 -7.54
C GLY A 353 -11.41 3.42 -6.31
N ALA A 354 -11.62 2.86 -5.15
CA ALA A 354 -11.20 3.47 -3.88
C ALA A 354 -9.84 2.86 -3.48
N TRP A 355 -8.82 3.22 -4.26
CA TRP A 355 -7.49 2.62 -4.17
C TRP A 355 -6.74 3.14 -2.95
N MET A 356 -6.15 2.23 -2.14
CA MET A 356 -5.58 2.59 -0.85
C MET A 356 -4.07 2.36 -0.74
N GLY A 357 -3.58 1.13 -0.82
CA GLY A 357 -2.18 0.80 -0.58
C GLY A 357 -1.63 -0.20 -1.58
N PHE A 358 -0.33 -0.12 -1.83
CA PHE A 358 0.42 -0.98 -2.74
C PHE A 358 1.23 -2.03 -2.00
N ALA A 359 1.32 -3.24 -2.58
CA ALA A 359 2.40 -4.18 -2.33
C ALA A 359 3.03 -4.57 -3.67
N VAL A 360 4.35 -4.72 -3.72
CA VAL A 360 5.10 -5.09 -4.92
C VAL A 360 5.99 -6.28 -4.63
N GLY A 361 5.91 -7.32 -5.45
CA GLY A 361 6.71 -8.53 -5.34
C GLY A 361 6.48 -9.46 -6.54
N ASP A 362 7.39 -10.37 -6.77
CA ASP A 362 7.28 -11.45 -7.75
C ASP A 362 6.49 -12.61 -7.11
N TYR A 363 5.15 -12.62 -7.26
CA TYR A 363 4.30 -13.59 -6.57
C TYR A 363 4.12 -14.91 -7.35
N ASP A 364 4.41 -14.92 -8.64
CA ASP A 364 4.23 -16.10 -9.50
C ASP A 364 5.54 -16.70 -10.05
N GLY A 365 6.68 -16.15 -9.61
CA GLY A 365 8.00 -16.69 -9.87
C GLY A 365 8.46 -16.51 -11.31
N ASP A 366 7.91 -15.51 -12.03
CA ASP A 366 8.31 -15.22 -13.41
C ASP A 366 9.44 -14.18 -13.51
N HIS A 367 9.91 -13.68 -12.35
CA HIS A 367 11.04 -12.76 -12.13
C HIS A 367 10.76 -11.31 -12.59
N ASP A 368 9.51 -10.98 -12.88
CA ASP A 368 9.03 -9.62 -13.07
C ASP A 368 8.31 -9.16 -11.77
N LEU A 369 8.33 -7.87 -11.45
CA LEU A 369 7.67 -7.37 -10.25
C LEU A 369 6.19 -7.09 -10.51
N ASP A 370 5.34 -7.71 -9.72
CA ASP A 370 3.89 -7.59 -9.76
C ASP A 370 3.38 -6.61 -8.71
N VAL A 371 2.11 -6.20 -8.86
CA VAL A 371 1.50 -5.22 -7.96
C VAL A 371 0.18 -5.73 -7.40
N PHE A 372 0.08 -5.79 -6.08
CA PHE A 372 -1.19 -5.89 -5.39
C PHE A 372 -1.62 -4.51 -4.92
N LEU A 373 -2.90 -4.17 -5.15
CA LEU A 373 -3.47 -2.88 -4.80
C LEU A 373 -4.75 -3.08 -4.00
N THR A 374 -4.75 -2.59 -2.76
CA THR A 374 -5.93 -2.66 -1.89
C THR A 374 -6.99 -1.66 -2.31
N ASN A 375 -8.23 -2.02 -2.05
CA ASN A 375 -9.39 -1.22 -2.38
C ASN A 375 -10.32 -1.11 -1.16
N MET A 376 -10.89 0.06 -0.94
CA MET A 376 -11.92 0.29 0.07
C MET A 376 -13.33 -0.09 -0.43
N GLY A 377 -13.44 -0.69 -1.59
CA GLY A 377 -14.66 -1.30 -2.10
C GLY A 377 -15.06 -2.49 -1.25
N TYR A 378 -16.33 -2.80 -1.20
CA TYR A 378 -16.83 -4.03 -0.61
C TYR A 378 -17.75 -4.73 -1.58
N HIS A 379 -17.80 -6.04 -1.49
CA HIS A 379 -18.66 -6.84 -2.34
C HIS A 379 -20.14 -6.47 -2.11
N PRO A 380 -20.86 -5.97 -3.13
CA PRO A 380 -22.23 -5.53 -2.93
C PRO A 380 -23.15 -6.74 -2.95
N ARG A 381 -23.71 -7.06 -1.81
CA ARG A 381 -24.71 -8.09 -1.73
C ARG A 381 -26.12 -7.64 -1.90
N THR A 382 -26.29 -6.39 -1.57
CA THR A 382 -27.61 -5.76 -1.61
C THR A 382 -27.85 -5.03 -2.92
N ARG A 383 -26.85 -4.97 -3.80
CA ARG A 383 -26.94 -4.24 -5.06
C ARG A 383 -26.58 -5.14 -6.22
N VAL A 384 -27.38 -5.06 -7.25
CA VAL A 384 -27.11 -5.73 -8.53
C VAL A 384 -25.74 -5.25 -8.98
N PRO A 385 -24.79 -6.15 -9.26
CA PRO A 385 -23.57 -5.75 -9.92
C PRO A 385 -23.94 -4.93 -11.14
N VAL A 386 -23.44 -3.73 -11.28
CA VAL A 386 -23.50 -3.06 -12.56
C VAL A 386 -22.67 -3.96 -13.47
N GLU A 387 -23.31 -4.61 -14.42
CA GLU A 387 -22.60 -5.40 -15.39
C GLU A 387 -21.66 -4.45 -16.12
N ASP A 388 -20.41 -4.49 -15.72
CA ASP A 388 -19.37 -3.90 -16.51
C ASP A 388 -18.95 -4.92 -17.56
N PRO A 389 -19.32 -4.73 -18.81
CA PRO A 389 -18.92 -5.64 -19.89
C PRO A 389 -17.42 -5.65 -20.12
N ASN A 390 -16.67 -4.74 -19.50
CA ASN A 390 -15.21 -4.63 -19.62
C ASN A 390 -14.49 -5.00 -18.33
N GLY A 391 -15.19 -5.42 -17.29
CA GLY A 391 -14.61 -5.72 -15.97
C GLY A 391 -14.01 -4.50 -15.28
N THR A 392 -14.55 -3.32 -15.55
CA THR A 392 -14.10 -2.07 -14.95
C THR A 392 -14.98 -1.72 -13.78
N CYS A 393 -14.38 -1.48 -12.64
CA CYS A 393 -15.08 -0.79 -11.58
C CYS A 393 -15.36 0.64 -12.03
N GLU A 394 -16.57 0.93 -12.46
CA GLU A 394 -16.96 2.31 -12.67
C GLU A 394 -17.61 2.86 -11.41
N TYR A 395 -17.17 4.01 -11.04
CA TYR A 395 -17.72 4.79 -9.95
C TYR A 395 -19.01 5.45 -10.42
N HIS A 396 -20.13 4.81 -10.18
CA HIS A 396 -21.40 5.28 -10.73
C HIS A 396 -22.14 6.27 -9.85
N ASP A 397 -21.81 6.37 -8.56
CA ASP A 397 -22.47 7.31 -7.64
C ASP A 397 -21.55 7.59 -6.44
N GLN A 398 -21.44 8.85 -6.06
CA GLN A 398 -20.75 9.28 -4.85
C GLN A 398 -21.30 8.66 -3.55
N PHE A 399 -22.42 7.98 -3.59
CA PHE A 399 -23.03 7.25 -2.47
C PHE A 399 -22.89 5.72 -2.60
N GLU A 400 -22.44 5.21 -3.74
CA GLU A 400 -22.29 3.80 -4.03
C GLU A 400 -20.82 3.40 -4.12
N TRP A 401 -20.16 3.45 -3.00
CA TRP A 401 -18.76 3.04 -2.89
C TRP A 401 -18.60 1.58 -3.28
N GLY A 402 -17.94 1.37 -4.37
CA GLY A 402 -17.17 0.21 -4.68
C GLY A 402 -17.87 -1.13 -4.80
N THR A 403 -18.05 -1.48 -6.03
CA THR A 403 -18.05 -2.89 -6.47
C THR A 403 -16.62 -3.34 -6.76
N CYS A 404 -15.65 -2.48 -6.53
CA CYS A 404 -14.27 -2.72 -6.88
C CYS A 404 -13.59 -3.58 -5.84
N LEU A 405 -12.98 -4.61 -6.33
CA LEU A 405 -12.21 -5.58 -5.60
C LEU A 405 -10.75 -5.15 -5.61
N HIS A 406 -9.94 -5.78 -4.80
CA HIS A 406 -8.49 -5.61 -4.89
C HIS A 406 -8.01 -5.89 -6.30
N PHE A 407 -6.95 -5.21 -6.75
CA PHE A 407 -6.21 -5.61 -7.92
C PHE A 407 -5.04 -6.51 -7.54
N LEU A 408 -4.86 -7.57 -8.29
CA LEU A 408 -3.60 -8.27 -8.42
C LEU A 408 -3.18 -8.14 -9.88
N LEU A 409 -2.20 -7.28 -10.10
CA LEU A 409 -1.74 -6.89 -11.42
C LEU A 409 -0.47 -7.67 -11.75
N GLU A 410 -0.64 -8.72 -12.54
CA GLU A 410 0.47 -9.53 -13.06
C GLU A 410 1.20 -8.73 -14.15
N ASN A 411 2.49 -8.54 -13.98
CA ASN A 411 3.35 -7.88 -14.94
C ASN A 411 3.64 -8.84 -16.10
N ARG A 412 3.26 -8.43 -17.30
CA ARG A 412 3.53 -9.18 -18.54
C ARG A 412 4.34 -8.36 -19.52
N THR A 413 5.00 -7.36 -19.01
CA THR A 413 5.90 -6.53 -19.80
C THR A 413 7.13 -7.36 -20.10
N ALA A 414 7.30 -7.79 -21.36
CA ALA A 414 8.41 -8.66 -21.74
C ALA A 414 9.75 -7.99 -21.41
N SER A 415 10.36 -8.40 -20.32
CA SER A 415 11.65 -7.89 -19.88
C SER A 415 12.79 -8.73 -20.49
N ARG A 416 13.80 -8.06 -21.07
CA ARG A 416 15.05 -8.70 -21.43
C ARG A 416 16.02 -8.76 -20.27
N VAL A 417 15.78 -7.98 -19.25
CA VAL A 417 16.65 -7.91 -18.08
C VAL A 417 16.47 -9.15 -17.21
N SER A 418 15.25 -9.55 -16.93
CA SER A 418 14.97 -10.80 -16.21
C SER A 418 15.53 -12.02 -16.94
N GLN A 419 15.34 -12.12 -18.26
CA GLN A 419 15.93 -13.18 -19.08
C GLN A 419 17.47 -13.18 -19.06
N CYS A 420 18.08 -11.99 -19.04
CA CYS A 420 19.53 -11.87 -18.92
C CYS A 420 20.02 -12.18 -17.52
N ALA A 421 19.26 -11.81 -16.49
CA ALA A 421 19.58 -12.15 -15.10
C ALA A 421 19.63 -13.66 -14.89
N GLU A 422 18.68 -14.40 -15.42
CA GLU A 422 18.67 -15.88 -15.39
C GLU A 422 19.93 -16.48 -16.02
N LEU A 423 20.37 -15.96 -17.18
CA LEU A 423 21.59 -16.44 -17.84
C LEU A 423 22.87 -16.15 -17.03
N ILE A 424 22.95 -14.94 -16.45
CA ILE A 424 24.09 -14.55 -15.61
C ILE A 424 24.11 -15.38 -14.33
N LEU A 425 22.97 -15.60 -13.70
CA LEU A 425 22.85 -16.41 -12.50
C LEU A 425 23.27 -17.86 -12.75
N ALA A 426 22.81 -18.45 -13.85
CA ALA A 426 23.15 -19.82 -14.23
C ALA A 426 24.65 -20.01 -14.52
N ASP A 427 25.30 -19.05 -15.17
CA ASP A 427 26.73 -19.13 -15.53
C ASP A 427 27.67 -18.60 -14.43
N GLY A 428 27.14 -17.84 -13.46
CA GLY A 428 27.94 -17.20 -12.40
C GLY A 428 28.93 -16.13 -12.88
N HIS A 429 28.87 -15.74 -14.15
CA HIS A 429 29.77 -14.78 -14.80
C HIS A 429 29.02 -13.93 -15.82
N ASP A 430 29.29 -12.63 -15.86
CA ASP A 430 28.80 -11.74 -16.92
C ASP A 430 29.71 -11.85 -18.17
N GLU A 431 29.61 -12.91 -18.95
CA GLU A 431 30.29 -13.04 -20.21
C GLU A 431 29.55 -12.37 -21.38
N SER A 432 28.30 -11.96 -21.16
CA SER A 432 27.48 -11.42 -22.21
C SER A 432 27.52 -9.90 -22.26
N ASN A 433 28.25 -9.33 -23.20
CA ASN A 433 28.06 -7.95 -23.66
C ASN A 433 26.62 -7.67 -24.18
N HIS A 434 25.69 -8.59 -24.01
CA HIS A 434 24.33 -8.54 -24.53
C HIS A 434 23.29 -8.13 -23.49
N CYS A 435 23.65 -8.16 -22.21
CA CYS A 435 22.76 -7.88 -21.11
C CYS A 435 23.11 -6.54 -20.43
N GLY A 436 23.16 -5.45 -21.14
CA GLY A 436 23.50 -4.14 -20.59
C GLY A 436 22.36 -3.14 -20.70
N ARG A 437 22.00 -2.47 -19.62
CA ARG A 437 21.12 -1.31 -19.63
C ARG A 437 21.55 -0.24 -20.68
N ASN A 438 22.82 -0.24 -21.11
CA ASN A 438 23.41 0.78 -22.01
C ASN A 438 23.74 0.30 -23.42
N ASN A 439 23.35 -0.88 -23.86
CA ASN A 439 23.71 -1.38 -25.19
C ASN A 439 22.78 -0.89 -26.31
N GLY A 440 22.29 0.35 -26.27
CA GLY A 440 21.62 0.99 -27.42
C GLY A 440 20.33 0.28 -27.86
N LEU A 441 19.79 -0.56 -27.01
CA LEU A 441 18.40 -1.03 -27.16
C LEU A 441 17.56 0.21 -26.89
N ASP A 442 16.89 0.66 -27.91
CA ASP A 442 16.02 1.84 -27.86
C ASP A 442 15.22 1.80 -26.58
N LYS A 443 15.47 2.75 -25.69
CA LYS A 443 14.86 2.88 -24.36
C LYS A 443 13.33 2.73 -24.38
N TYR A 444 12.68 2.85 -25.54
CA TYR A 444 11.24 3.10 -25.57
C TYR A 444 10.48 2.50 -26.75
N SER A 445 11.10 1.91 -27.78
CA SER A 445 10.36 1.69 -29.03
C SER A 445 9.59 0.38 -29.13
N ASP A 446 9.89 -0.63 -28.30
CA ASP A 446 9.31 -1.96 -28.45
C ASP A 446 8.73 -2.59 -27.14
N ARG A 447 8.78 -1.89 -26.00
CA ARG A 447 8.19 -2.37 -24.77
C ARG A 447 6.73 -1.95 -24.67
N GLN A 448 5.85 -2.90 -24.78
CA GLN A 448 4.44 -2.67 -24.51
C GLN A 448 4.20 -2.78 -23.01
N PHE A 449 3.80 -1.69 -22.36
CA PHE A 449 3.28 -1.74 -21.01
C PHE A 449 2.10 -2.72 -20.95
N LEU A 450 2.25 -3.78 -20.20
CA LEU A 450 1.25 -4.84 -20.14
C LEU A 450 1.13 -5.38 -18.71
N PHE A 451 0.17 -4.84 -17.97
CA PHE A 451 -0.30 -5.43 -16.71
C PHE A 451 -1.69 -6.02 -16.90
N GLU A 452 -1.94 -7.17 -16.32
CA GLU A 452 -3.23 -7.83 -16.36
C GLU A 452 -3.77 -8.06 -14.94
N ASP A 453 -4.98 -7.57 -14.67
CA ASP A 453 -5.68 -7.87 -13.41
C ASP A 453 -6.11 -9.34 -13.39
N VAL A 454 -5.54 -10.08 -12.46
CA VAL A 454 -5.78 -11.51 -12.28
C VAL A 454 -6.53 -11.85 -10.99
N ALA A 455 -6.95 -10.84 -10.22
CA ALA A 455 -7.56 -11.03 -8.91
C ALA A 455 -8.78 -11.98 -8.91
N GLU A 456 -9.60 -11.94 -9.97
CA GLU A 456 -10.77 -12.82 -10.07
C GLU A 456 -10.39 -14.29 -10.37
N ARG A 457 -9.29 -14.51 -11.09
CA ARG A 457 -8.86 -15.84 -11.52
C ARG A 457 -7.80 -16.48 -10.63
N THR A 458 -7.17 -15.69 -9.76
CA THR A 458 -6.19 -16.16 -8.79
C THR A 458 -6.83 -17.19 -7.88
N ARG A 459 -6.24 -18.38 -7.85
CA ARG A 459 -6.76 -19.46 -7.04
C ARG A 459 -6.36 -19.28 -5.59
N ILE A 460 -7.34 -19.28 -4.70
CA ILE A 460 -7.10 -19.29 -3.25
C ILE A 460 -7.68 -20.58 -2.67
N VAL A 461 -6.84 -21.33 -1.99
CA VAL A 461 -7.29 -22.47 -1.17
C VAL A 461 -7.78 -21.91 0.16
N PRO A 462 -9.08 -22.02 0.49
CA PRO A 462 -9.58 -21.46 1.74
C PRO A 462 -8.97 -22.19 2.93
N SER A 463 -8.72 -21.45 4.00
CA SER A 463 -8.37 -22.03 5.30
C SER A 463 -9.42 -23.04 5.74
N THR A 464 -8.97 -24.11 6.40
CA THR A 464 -9.87 -25.05 7.06
C THR A 464 -10.53 -24.42 8.30
N ILE A 465 -9.98 -23.32 8.77
CA ILE A 465 -10.44 -22.53 9.93
C ILE A 465 -10.81 -21.14 9.41
N MET A 466 -11.80 -21.05 8.54
CA MET A 466 -12.29 -19.76 8.08
C MET A 466 -12.93 -18.99 9.22
N PRO A 467 -12.50 -17.76 9.54
CA PRO A 467 -13.27 -16.90 10.38
C PRO A 467 -14.63 -16.66 9.72
N PRO A 468 -15.72 -16.64 10.47
CA PRO A 468 -17.00 -16.25 9.90
C PRO A 468 -16.90 -14.80 9.42
N ASP A 469 -17.00 -14.62 8.13
CA ASP A 469 -16.89 -13.29 7.52
C ASP A 469 -18.08 -12.40 7.78
N SER A 470 -19.06 -12.83 8.46
CA SER A 470 -20.18 -12.01 8.76
C SER A 470 -20.40 -11.92 10.21
N LEU A 471 -20.39 -10.79 10.56
CA LEU A 471 -20.73 -10.24 11.82
C LEU A 471 -22.22 -10.04 11.97
N ASP A 472 -22.95 -10.23 10.91
CA ASP A 472 -24.39 -9.99 10.89
C ASP A 472 -25.07 -11.07 10.06
N GLU A 473 -26.03 -11.79 10.67
CA GLU A 473 -26.88 -12.75 9.96
C GLU A 473 -27.65 -12.11 8.81
N THR A 474 -27.82 -10.80 8.82
CA THR A 474 -28.43 -10.02 7.73
C THR A 474 -27.44 -9.66 6.64
N ARG A 475 -26.15 -9.73 6.92
CA ARG A 475 -25.07 -9.70 5.97
C ARG A 475 -24.65 -11.10 5.61
N ILE A 476 -25.56 -11.90 5.25
CA ILE A 476 -25.32 -13.22 4.71
C ILE A 476 -24.71 -13.09 3.33
N LEU A 477 -23.62 -12.46 3.35
CA LEU A 477 -22.84 -12.47 2.26
C LEU A 477 -22.14 -13.73 2.25
N ASP A 478 -22.59 -14.51 1.50
CA ASP A 478 -21.90 -15.52 0.83
C ASP A 478 -20.63 -16.03 1.47
N GLN A 479 -20.65 -15.99 2.80
CA GLN A 479 -19.86 -16.88 3.60
C GLN A 479 -19.75 -18.27 2.99
N TYR A 480 -20.72 -18.58 2.16
CA TYR A 480 -20.91 -19.91 1.59
C TYR A 480 -20.53 -20.01 0.14
N GLN A 481 -20.24 -18.92 -0.51
CA GLN A 481 -20.04 -18.89 -1.96
C GLN A 481 -18.96 -17.91 -2.35
N ARG A 482 -17.85 -17.88 -1.61
CA ARG A 482 -16.72 -17.11 -2.06
C ARG A 482 -16.25 -17.68 -3.38
N PRO A 483 -16.14 -16.84 -4.41
CA PRO A 483 -15.39 -17.21 -5.58
C PRO A 483 -13.99 -17.59 -5.12
N THR A 484 -13.27 -18.31 -5.93
CA THR A 484 -11.94 -18.80 -5.61
C THR A 484 -10.85 -17.74 -5.76
N GLY A 485 -11.16 -16.48 -5.99
CA GLY A 485 -10.21 -15.42 -6.24
C GLY A 485 -10.15 -14.37 -5.15
N LEU A 486 -9.17 -13.48 -5.22
CA LEU A 486 -9.02 -12.31 -4.34
C LEU A 486 -10.26 -11.40 -4.36
N ALA A 487 -10.99 -11.42 -5.46
CA ALA A 487 -12.28 -10.79 -5.62
C ALA A 487 -13.31 -11.15 -4.55
N ALA A 488 -13.09 -12.22 -3.80
CA ALA A 488 -14.01 -12.66 -2.75
C ALA A 488 -13.86 -11.94 -1.43
N TYR A 489 -12.77 -11.22 -1.25
CA TYR A 489 -12.42 -10.61 0.02
C TYR A 489 -12.82 -9.15 0.08
N ASP A 490 -13.15 -8.68 1.30
CA ASP A 490 -13.52 -7.30 1.55
C ASP A 490 -12.30 -6.38 1.57
N PHE A 491 -12.52 -5.10 1.74
CA PHE A 491 -11.56 -4.03 1.64
C PHE A 491 -10.38 -4.12 2.63
N GLY A 492 -9.28 -3.46 2.28
CA GLY A 492 -8.09 -3.25 3.09
C GLY A 492 -7.43 -1.91 2.84
N PHE A 493 -6.43 -1.58 3.66
CA PHE A 493 -5.60 -0.38 3.52
C PHE A 493 -4.15 -0.76 3.25
N GLY A 494 -3.33 -0.90 4.29
CA GLY A 494 -1.95 -1.33 4.12
C GLY A 494 -1.86 -2.75 3.55
N ALA A 495 -0.85 -2.99 2.73
CA ALA A 495 -0.57 -4.30 2.15
C ALA A 495 0.93 -4.49 1.95
N THR A 496 1.39 -5.73 1.99
CA THR A 496 2.77 -6.08 1.72
C THR A 496 2.89 -7.47 1.11
N PHE A 497 3.86 -7.63 0.20
CA PHE A 497 4.41 -8.92 -0.17
C PHE A 497 5.68 -9.18 0.65
N PHE A 498 5.83 -10.37 1.17
CA PHE A 498 7.00 -10.83 1.93
C PHE A 498 6.97 -12.36 2.03
N ASP A 499 8.10 -12.96 2.30
CA ASP A 499 8.21 -14.41 2.52
C ASP A 499 8.18 -14.69 4.04
N PHE A 500 7.00 -15.01 4.60
CA PHE A 500 6.85 -15.12 6.05
C PHE A 500 7.40 -16.40 6.64
N ASP A 501 7.52 -17.48 5.88
CA ASP A 501 8.03 -18.77 6.36
C ASP A 501 9.37 -19.16 5.75
N ASN A 502 9.99 -18.23 5.02
CA ASN A 502 11.28 -18.34 4.39
C ASN A 502 11.39 -19.52 3.41
N ASP A 503 10.29 -19.89 2.76
CA ASP A 503 10.28 -20.99 1.79
C ASP A 503 10.74 -20.57 0.37
N GLY A 504 10.85 -19.29 0.13
CA GLY A 504 11.32 -18.65 -1.09
C GLY A 504 10.22 -18.10 -1.98
N ASP A 505 8.97 -18.32 -1.62
CA ASP A 505 7.79 -17.85 -2.33
C ASP A 505 7.25 -16.57 -1.67
N GLN A 506 6.73 -15.62 -2.46
CA GLN A 506 6.17 -14.40 -1.92
C GLN A 506 4.75 -14.62 -1.39
N ASP A 507 4.51 -14.21 -0.17
CA ASP A 507 3.23 -14.24 0.52
C ASP A 507 2.60 -12.86 0.53
N LEU A 508 1.26 -12.80 0.66
CA LEU A 508 0.52 -11.56 0.65
C LEU A 508 -0.23 -11.34 1.95
N TYR A 509 0.02 -10.20 2.59
CA TYR A 509 -0.80 -9.73 3.69
C TYR A 509 -1.38 -8.35 3.39
N TRP A 510 -2.68 -8.16 3.68
CA TRP A 510 -3.26 -6.83 3.75
C TRP A 510 -3.99 -6.62 5.06
N PHE A 511 -3.98 -5.39 5.51
CA PHE A 511 -4.53 -4.93 6.78
C PHE A 511 -5.95 -4.43 6.59
N GLY A 512 -6.90 -5.07 7.26
CA GLY A 512 -8.32 -4.73 7.22
C GLY A 512 -8.64 -3.48 8.04
N SER A 513 -9.91 -3.05 7.98
CA SER A 513 -10.33 -1.82 8.64
C SER A 513 -11.83 -1.81 8.92
N THR A 514 -12.29 -0.73 9.56
CA THR A 514 -13.70 -0.44 9.73
C THR A 514 -14.06 0.88 9.03
N ILE A 515 -15.08 0.85 8.20
CA ILE A 515 -15.57 2.05 7.51
C ILE A 515 -16.92 2.45 8.06
N GLY A 516 -17.08 3.74 8.39
CA GLY A 516 -18.38 4.33 8.69
C GLY A 516 -19.10 4.75 7.41
N ARG A 517 -20.33 4.34 7.23
CA ARG A 517 -21.15 4.76 6.09
C ARG A 517 -22.49 5.32 6.52
N GLY A 518 -22.94 6.35 5.79
CA GLY A 518 -24.17 7.07 6.06
C GLY A 518 -24.00 8.11 7.14
N GLU A 519 -24.57 9.29 6.90
CA GLU A 519 -24.62 10.37 7.88
C GLU A 519 -25.86 10.25 8.76
N GLY A 520 -25.70 10.60 10.04
CA GLY A 520 -26.79 10.70 11.01
C GLY A 520 -27.25 9.37 11.61
N PRO A 521 -28.49 9.31 12.13
CA PRO A 521 -28.98 8.19 12.95
C PRO A 521 -29.13 6.84 12.24
N GLY A 522 -28.75 6.74 10.97
CA GLY A 522 -28.83 5.54 10.13
C GLY A 522 -27.50 5.03 9.62
N GLY A 523 -26.38 5.64 10.05
CA GLY A 523 -25.05 5.20 9.64
C GLY A 523 -24.69 3.82 10.22
N PHE A 524 -23.97 3.03 9.44
CA PHE A 524 -23.49 1.70 9.84
C PHE A 524 -21.98 1.65 9.78
N LEU A 525 -21.37 0.86 10.66
CA LEU A 525 -19.97 0.48 10.55
C LEU A 525 -19.86 -0.82 9.74
N PHE A 526 -18.91 -0.84 8.85
CA PHE A 526 -18.61 -2.00 8.01
C PHE A 526 -17.17 -2.43 8.31
N PRO A 527 -16.99 -3.44 9.15
CA PRO A 527 -15.67 -3.98 9.42
C PRO A 527 -15.26 -4.97 8.33
N SER A 528 -13.97 -5.00 8.02
CA SER A 528 -13.31 -6.01 7.22
C SER A 528 -12.02 -6.42 7.90
N ALA A 529 -11.79 -7.71 8.06
CA ALA A 529 -10.54 -8.21 8.56
C ALA A 529 -9.53 -8.36 7.43
N GLY A 530 -8.26 -8.10 7.73
CA GLY A 530 -7.15 -8.40 6.85
C GLY A 530 -6.99 -9.88 6.57
N ARG A 531 -6.15 -10.20 5.61
CA ARG A 531 -5.88 -11.60 5.22
C ARG A 531 -4.41 -11.84 5.03
N MET A 532 -3.96 -12.98 5.53
CA MET A 532 -2.67 -13.56 5.24
C MET A 532 -2.83 -14.72 4.26
N LEU A 533 -2.26 -14.57 3.11
CA LEU A 533 -2.29 -15.55 2.03
C LEU A 533 -0.88 -16.07 1.78
N ARG A 534 -0.65 -17.37 2.01
CA ARG A 534 0.61 -18.02 1.69
C ARG A 534 0.66 -18.35 0.20
N GLY A 535 1.71 -17.90 -0.47
CA GLY A 535 1.99 -18.18 -1.88
C GLY A 535 2.44 -19.60 -2.16
N ASP A 536 2.45 -20.01 -3.42
CA ASP A 536 3.04 -21.26 -3.91
C ASP A 536 4.08 -21.01 -5.01
N GLY A 537 4.53 -19.76 -5.17
CA GLY A 537 5.53 -19.35 -6.15
C GLY A 537 5.13 -19.51 -7.62
N ILE A 538 3.89 -19.88 -7.89
CA ILE A 538 3.33 -20.06 -9.25
C ILE A 538 1.96 -19.40 -9.41
N GLY A 539 1.70 -18.37 -8.60
CA GLY A 539 0.52 -17.53 -8.74
C GLY A 539 -0.74 -18.01 -8.02
N ASN A 540 -0.67 -18.96 -7.08
CA ASN A 540 -1.79 -19.34 -6.25
C ASN A 540 -1.51 -19.08 -4.77
N PHE A 541 -2.56 -19.01 -3.98
CA PHE A 541 -2.45 -18.75 -2.54
C PHE A 541 -3.25 -19.73 -1.70
N GLN A 542 -2.86 -19.84 -0.44
CA GLN A 542 -3.63 -20.45 0.63
C GLN A 542 -3.96 -19.40 1.68
N ASP A 543 -5.24 -19.26 2.06
CA ASP A 543 -5.63 -18.41 3.19
C ASP A 543 -5.16 -19.07 4.51
N VAL A 544 -4.20 -18.45 5.15
CA VAL A 544 -3.61 -18.89 6.42
C VAL A 544 -3.79 -17.86 7.54
N THR A 545 -4.74 -16.93 7.37
CA THR A 545 -4.95 -15.80 8.27
C THR A 545 -5.13 -16.20 9.73
N VAL A 546 -5.87 -17.28 9.99
CA VAL A 546 -6.11 -17.76 11.35
C VAL A 546 -4.93 -18.52 11.88
N GLU A 547 -4.34 -19.37 11.07
CA GLU A 547 -3.19 -20.19 11.40
C GLU A 547 -1.96 -19.33 11.73
N SER A 548 -1.74 -18.28 10.95
CA SER A 548 -0.67 -17.30 11.18
C SER A 548 -0.95 -16.35 12.35
N ARG A 549 -2.18 -16.31 12.89
CA ARG A 549 -2.64 -15.36 13.92
C ARG A 549 -2.57 -13.89 13.52
N LEU A 550 -2.68 -13.61 12.25
CA LEU A 550 -2.69 -12.26 11.69
C LEU A 550 -4.11 -11.69 11.47
N LEU A 551 -5.11 -12.21 12.17
CA LEU A 551 -6.37 -11.50 12.31
C LEU A 551 -6.12 -10.17 13.04
N ASP A 552 -6.40 -9.09 12.38
CA ASP A 552 -6.19 -7.71 12.82
C ASP A 552 -7.33 -7.19 13.70
N ILE A 553 -7.81 -8.04 14.58
CA ILE A 553 -8.89 -7.75 15.52
C ILE A 553 -8.43 -8.03 16.94
N THR A 554 -8.84 -7.20 17.87
CA THR A 554 -8.53 -7.40 19.28
C THR A 554 -9.40 -8.49 19.90
N GLY A 555 -8.91 -9.15 20.94
CA GLY A 555 -9.67 -10.12 21.74
C GLY A 555 -9.87 -11.51 21.12
N VAL A 556 -9.20 -11.82 20.02
CA VAL A 556 -9.22 -13.19 19.46
C VAL A 556 -8.55 -14.16 20.41
N ARG A 557 -9.27 -15.20 20.74
CA ARG A 557 -8.80 -16.28 21.62
C ARG A 557 -8.20 -17.43 20.79
N TYR A 558 -7.02 -17.21 20.24
CA TYR A 558 -6.30 -18.23 19.47
C TYR A 558 -6.02 -19.53 20.24
N ASP A 559 -5.94 -19.43 21.59
CA ASP A 559 -5.79 -20.58 22.48
C ASP A 559 -7.00 -21.53 22.49
N LEU A 560 -8.14 -21.06 22.02
CA LEU A 560 -9.34 -21.87 21.85
C LEU A 560 -9.42 -22.55 20.46
N LEU A 561 -8.48 -22.25 19.55
CA LEU A 561 -8.36 -22.88 18.25
C LEU A 561 -7.72 -24.27 18.40
N GLY A 562 -8.42 -25.20 19.01
CA GLY A 562 -7.96 -26.58 19.22
C GLY A 562 -8.78 -27.61 18.44
N GLN A 563 -8.52 -28.91 18.66
CA GLN A 563 -9.20 -30.01 17.97
C GLN A 563 -10.73 -30.03 18.13
N ASP A 564 -11.27 -29.32 19.09
CA ASP A 564 -12.71 -29.20 19.37
C ASP A 564 -13.25 -27.80 19.01
N PHE A 565 -12.50 -27.04 18.22
CA PHE A 565 -12.87 -25.69 17.85
C PHE A 565 -14.11 -25.67 16.94
N ASP A 566 -15.16 -24.99 17.41
CA ASP A 566 -16.31 -24.65 16.57
C ASP A 566 -16.01 -23.32 15.85
N PRO A 567 -15.80 -23.32 14.52
CA PRO A 567 -15.58 -22.10 13.75
C PRO A 567 -16.66 -21.03 13.98
N LYS A 568 -17.88 -21.46 14.35
CA LYS A 568 -18.97 -20.54 14.73
C LYS A 568 -18.75 -19.83 16.06
N ALA A 569 -17.77 -20.28 16.87
CA ALA A 569 -17.40 -19.64 18.13
C ALA A 569 -16.40 -18.49 17.92
N LEU A 570 -15.68 -18.43 16.79
CA LEU A 570 -14.99 -17.25 16.33
C LEU A 570 -16.03 -16.24 15.79
N ARG A 571 -16.85 -15.74 16.66
CA ARG A 571 -17.62 -14.54 16.35
C ARG A 571 -16.64 -13.39 16.38
N ILE A 572 -16.24 -12.95 15.20
CA ILE A 572 -15.58 -11.68 15.00
C ILE A 572 -16.66 -10.61 15.22
N ASP A 573 -16.86 -10.27 16.48
CA ASP A 573 -17.80 -9.23 16.84
C ASP A 573 -17.27 -7.88 16.33
N PRO A 574 -18.05 -7.04 15.63
CA PRO A 574 -17.62 -5.71 15.17
C PRO A 574 -17.00 -4.81 16.24
N ILE A 575 -17.27 -5.05 17.51
CA ILE A 575 -16.66 -4.29 18.60
C ILE A 575 -15.15 -4.56 18.76
N PHE A 576 -14.66 -5.65 18.19
CA PHE A 576 -13.25 -6.05 18.27
C PHE A 576 -12.47 -5.68 17.01
N HIS A 577 -13.14 -5.25 15.95
CA HIS A 577 -12.48 -4.72 14.79
C HIS A 577 -11.87 -3.35 15.08
N GLU A 578 -10.67 -3.18 14.62
CA GLU A 578 -9.96 -1.92 14.70
C GLU A 578 -10.02 -1.20 13.34
N ASN A 579 -9.51 0.02 13.30
CA ASN A 579 -9.53 0.84 12.09
C ASN A 579 -8.15 0.82 11.45
N GLY A 580 -7.74 -0.31 10.88
CA GLY A 580 -6.43 -0.52 10.28
C GLY A 580 -6.09 0.49 9.20
N LYS A 581 -4.83 0.95 9.17
CA LYS A 581 -4.30 1.92 8.22
C LYS A 581 -2.90 1.58 7.77
N GLY A 582 -1.88 2.11 8.44
CA GLY A 582 -0.49 1.87 8.09
C GLY A 582 -0.07 0.42 8.38
N LEU A 583 0.78 -0.11 7.51
CA LEU A 583 1.41 -1.41 7.65
C LEU A 583 2.83 -1.31 7.10
N ALA A 584 3.79 -1.80 7.86
CA ALA A 584 5.19 -1.91 7.44
C ALA A 584 5.79 -3.22 7.93
N HIS A 585 6.83 -3.69 7.25
CA HIS A 585 7.56 -4.88 7.61
C HIS A 585 9.06 -4.66 7.75
N GLY A 586 9.74 -5.61 8.40
CA GLY A 586 11.19 -5.71 8.56
C GLY A 586 11.54 -6.75 9.61
N ASP A 587 12.74 -7.25 9.62
CA ASP A 587 13.26 -8.14 10.66
C ASP A 587 13.62 -7.31 11.91
N LEU A 588 12.69 -7.23 12.88
CA LEU A 588 12.82 -6.38 14.06
C LEU A 588 13.62 -7.02 15.20
N ASN A 589 13.84 -8.32 15.15
CA ASN A 589 14.56 -9.06 16.18
C ASN A 589 15.85 -9.72 15.66
N ASN A 590 16.20 -9.46 14.40
CA ASN A 590 17.39 -9.96 13.71
C ASN A 590 17.46 -11.51 13.69
N ASP A 591 16.30 -12.20 13.61
CA ASP A 591 16.25 -13.66 13.51
C ASP A 591 16.15 -14.17 12.06
N GLY A 592 16.00 -13.25 11.11
CA GLY A 592 15.91 -13.51 9.67
C GLY A 592 14.52 -13.87 9.20
N TYR A 593 13.50 -13.69 10.04
CA TYR A 593 12.10 -13.80 9.66
C TYR A 593 11.45 -12.43 9.73
N VAL A 594 10.68 -12.11 8.72
CA VAL A 594 10.06 -10.79 8.59
C VAL A 594 8.94 -10.61 9.60
N ASP A 595 8.99 -9.50 10.33
CA ASP A 595 8.02 -9.06 11.31
C ASP A 595 7.12 -7.95 10.75
N LEU A 596 5.98 -7.68 11.39
CA LEU A 596 5.00 -6.70 10.94
C LEU A 596 4.68 -5.67 12.02
N VAL A 597 4.61 -4.39 11.61
CA VAL A 597 4.09 -3.29 12.42
C VAL A 597 2.88 -2.69 11.74
N ALA A 598 1.78 -2.55 12.48
CA ALA A 598 0.57 -1.97 11.93
C ALA A 598 -0.07 -0.95 12.87
N THR A 599 -0.58 0.12 12.28
CA THR A 599 -1.22 1.23 13.00
C THR A 599 -2.71 1.26 12.70
N ASN A 600 -3.49 1.49 13.74
CA ASN A 600 -4.93 1.67 13.64
C ASN A 600 -5.30 3.13 13.87
N SER A 601 -6.21 3.66 13.07
CA SER A 601 -6.69 5.01 13.26
C SER A 601 -7.62 5.13 14.46
N SER A 602 -7.68 6.31 15.05
CA SER A 602 -8.75 6.66 15.95
C SER A 602 -10.05 6.72 15.15
N GLY A 603 -10.95 5.84 15.41
CA GLY A 603 -12.18 5.73 14.62
C GLY A 603 -13.41 5.45 15.44
N PRO A 604 -14.57 5.51 14.77
CA PRO A 604 -15.80 5.10 15.37
C PRO A 604 -15.82 3.59 15.57
N VAL A 605 -16.10 3.16 16.77
CA VAL A 605 -16.36 1.76 17.12
C VAL A 605 -17.72 1.63 17.76
N TYR A 606 -18.33 0.48 17.68
CA TYR A 606 -19.54 0.21 18.46
C TYR A 606 -19.18 0.07 19.94
N ARG A 607 -19.97 0.70 20.82
CA ARG A 607 -19.82 0.54 22.26
C ARG A 607 -20.22 -0.86 22.70
N GLU A 608 -21.22 -1.44 22.08
CA GLU A 608 -21.72 -2.78 22.33
C GLU A 608 -22.31 -3.39 21.05
N PHE A 609 -22.33 -4.70 20.97
CA PHE A 609 -22.89 -5.43 19.83
C PHE A 609 -23.87 -6.50 20.30
N PRO A 610 -25.01 -6.72 19.62
CA PRO A 610 -25.53 -5.91 18.52
C PRO A 610 -25.90 -4.50 18.99
N PRO A 611 -25.69 -3.48 18.18
CA PRO A 611 -26.00 -2.12 18.59
C PRO A 611 -27.51 -1.97 18.82
N ILE A 612 -27.89 -1.53 20.01
CA ILE A 612 -29.28 -1.31 20.39
C ILE A 612 -29.86 -0.14 19.60
N LYS A 613 -28.99 0.79 19.23
CA LYS A 613 -29.29 1.95 18.36
C LYS A 613 -28.04 2.35 17.59
N ASN A 614 -28.23 2.92 16.43
CA ASN A 614 -27.16 3.51 15.60
C ASN A 614 -26.37 4.65 16.28
N HIS A 615 -26.64 4.95 17.55
CA HIS A 615 -25.99 5.99 18.35
C HIS A 615 -24.93 5.44 19.33
N ASP A 616 -24.70 4.13 19.34
CA ASP A 616 -23.75 3.52 20.26
C ASP A 616 -22.32 3.47 19.65
N VAL A 617 -22.05 4.36 18.70
CA VAL A 617 -20.72 4.56 18.13
C VAL A 617 -19.97 5.59 18.97
N ILE A 618 -18.77 5.24 19.39
CA ILE A 618 -17.87 6.10 20.15
C ILE A 618 -16.51 6.21 19.44
N PRO A 619 -15.85 7.37 19.49
CA PRO A 619 -14.46 7.46 19.09
C PRO A 619 -13.57 6.67 20.06
N LYS A 620 -12.62 5.95 19.52
CA LYS A 620 -11.64 5.17 20.27
C LYS A 620 -10.26 5.41 19.63
N PRO A 621 -9.18 5.57 20.42
CA PRO A 621 -7.83 5.56 19.87
C PRO A 621 -7.53 4.18 19.27
N GLY A 622 -6.71 4.15 18.23
CA GLY A 622 -6.28 2.90 17.62
C GLY A 622 -5.14 2.24 18.37
N PRO A 623 -5.13 0.92 18.54
CA PRO A 623 -3.96 0.21 19.04
C PRO A 623 -2.86 0.14 17.98
N ILE A 624 -1.62 -0.04 18.43
CA ILE A 624 -0.51 -0.47 17.58
C ILE A 624 -0.45 -2.00 17.64
N PHE A 625 -0.30 -2.64 16.49
CA PHE A 625 0.06 -4.04 16.44
C PHE A 625 1.54 -4.18 16.10
N LEU A 626 2.24 -4.99 16.87
CA LEU A 626 3.61 -5.40 16.61
C LEU A 626 3.64 -6.92 16.64
N TRP A 627 3.66 -7.52 15.48
CA TRP A 627 3.64 -8.97 15.32
C TRP A 627 5.04 -9.49 15.00
N LEU A 628 5.65 -10.15 15.98
CA LEU A 628 6.86 -10.92 15.71
C LEU A 628 6.48 -12.26 15.06
N ASN A 629 7.19 -12.59 14.01
CA ASN A 629 7.14 -13.89 13.38
C ASN A 629 7.65 -14.96 14.34
N GLY A 630 6.97 -16.10 14.37
CA GLY A 630 7.38 -17.23 15.23
C GLY A 630 8.62 -17.96 14.73
N GLY A 631 9.18 -17.55 13.61
CA GLY A 631 10.33 -18.19 12.98
C GLY A 631 10.03 -19.56 12.38
N GLY A 632 11.06 -20.28 12.04
CA GLY A 632 10.92 -21.59 11.38
C GLY A 632 12.23 -22.36 11.32
N SER A 633 12.34 -23.23 10.32
CA SER A 633 13.55 -24.02 10.08
C SER A 633 14.17 -23.77 8.72
N HIS A 634 13.59 -22.87 7.93
CA HIS A 634 14.12 -22.48 6.64
C HIS A 634 15.27 -21.48 6.81
N ASN A 635 16.17 -21.51 5.87
CA ASN A 635 17.28 -20.58 5.83
C ASN A 635 16.86 -19.28 5.15
N TRP A 636 17.65 -18.24 5.36
CA TRP A 636 17.40 -16.89 4.86
C TRP A 636 18.72 -16.18 4.50
N ILE A 637 18.59 -15.05 3.83
CA ILE A 637 19.68 -14.10 3.62
C ILE A 637 19.09 -12.69 3.49
N THR A 638 19.76 -11.70 4.08
CA THR A 638 19.33 -10.31 4.01
C THR A 638 20.42 -9.46 3.38
N PHE A 639 20.05 -8.52 2.52
CA PHE A 639 20.96 -7.56 1.90
C PHE A 639 20.58 -6.13 2.27
N ARG A 640 21.54 -5.40 2.86
CA ARG A 640 21.54 -3.95 2.94
C ARG A 640 22.44 -3.40 1.85
N LEU A 641 21.89 -2.62 0.93
CA LEU A 641 22.63 -2.05 -0.17
C LEU A 641 23.09 -0.62 0.15
N HIS A 642 24.33 -0.29 -0.22
CA HIS A 642 24.90 1.04 -0.08
C HIS A 642 25.42 1.55 -1.41
N GLY A 643 24.78 2.62 -1.90
CA GLY A 643 25.26 3.32 -3.10
C GLY A 643 26.52 4.12 -2.85
N ARG A 644 27.24 4.39 -3.92
CA ARG A 644 28.52 5.09 -3.85
C ARG A 644 28.40 6.59 -3.59
N MET A 645 27.24 7.19 -3.73
CA MET A 645 27.08 8.60 -3.36
C MET A 645 27.54 8.86 -1.92
N ALA A 646 27.27 7.94 -0.99
CA ALA A 646 27.78 8.04 0.39
C ALA A 646 29.28 7.77 0.53
N VAL A 647 29.95 7.19 -0.48
CA VAL A 647 31.37 6.80 -0.41
C VAL A 647 32.27 7.84 -1.04
N ASP A 648 31.96 8.25 -2.27
CA ASP A 648 32.81 9.16 -3.06
C ASP A 648 32.01 10.19 -3.89
N GLY A 649 30.71 10.29 -3.69
CA GLY A 649 29.84 11.24 -4.40
C GLY A 649 29.54 10.84 -5.84
N THR A 650 29.60 9.56 -6.18
CA THR A 650 29.30 9.04 -7.52
C THR A 650 28.37 7.83 -7.47
N GLY A 651 27.65 7.56 -8.53
CA GLY A 651 26.85 6.35 -8.66
C GLY A 651 25.48 6.47 -8.01
N THR A 652 25.00 5.38 -7.42
CA THR A 652 23.68 5.26 -6.82
C THR A 652 23.59 6.03 -5.50
N ASN A 653 22.39 6.56 -5.17
CA ASN A 653 22.08 7.17 -3.89
C ASN A 653 22.50 6.28 -2.71
N ALA A 654 22.74 6.89 -1.54
CA ALA A 654 23.35 6.21 -0.41
C ALA A 654 22.58 4.98 0.08
N ASP A 655 21.26 5.04 0.06
CA ASP A 655 20.36 3.95 0.51
C ASP A 655 20.23 2.82 -0.51
N GLY A 656 20.75 2.98 -1.72
CA GLY A 656 20.62 1.99 -2.79
C GLY A 656 19.21 1.91 -3.38
N ILE A 657 18.36 2.90 -3.14
CA ILE A 657 16.97 2.92 -3.64
C ILE A 657 16.96 2.81 -5.16
N GLY A 658 16.12 1.90 -5.68
CA GLY A 658 16.05 1.51 -7.09
C GLY A 658 17.02 0.40 -7.50
N ALA A 659 17.90 -0.06 -6.59
CA ALA A 659 18.75 -1.21 -6.89
C ALA A 659 17.93 -2.51 -6.84
N ARG A 660 18.11 -3.36 -7.87
CA ARG A 660 17.42 -4.63 -8.00
C ARG A 660 18.37 -5.79 -7.75
N VAL A 661 17.93 -6.75 -6.95
CA VAL A 661 18.68 -7.94 -6.59
C VAL A 661 18.00 -9.16 -7.13
N TYR A 662 18.71 -9.95 -7.95
CA TYR A 662 18.33 -11.29 -8.33
C TYR A 662 19.22 -12.27 -7.57
N LEU A 663 18.62 -13.31 -7.00
CA LEU A 663 19.28 -14.31 -6.19
C LEU A 663 18.94 -15.70 -6.72
N MET A 664 19.95 -16.58 -6.81
CA MET A 664 19.75 -17.98 -7.18
C MET A 664 20.28 -18.91 -6.10
N THR A 665 19.46 -19.88 -5.74
CA THR A 665 19.84 -21.04 -4.92
C THR A 665 19.50 -22.33 -5.62
N THR A 666 20.23 -23.39 -5.29
CA THR A 666 19.94 -24.75 -5.79
C THR A 666 19.69 -25.67 -4.61
N ASP A 667 18.54 -26.35 -4.62
CA ASP A 667 18.27 -27.39 -3.62
C ASP A 667 19.17 -28.60 -3.89
N ALA A 668 20.02 -28.91 -2.91
CA ALA A 668 20.99 -30.01 -3.03
C ALA A 668 20.36 -31.40 -3.14
N THR A 669 19.04 -31.53 -2.88
CA THR A 669 18.31 -32.80 -2.90
C THR A 669 17.54 -33.03 -4.19
N THR A 670 16.96 -31.97 -4.75
CA THR A 670 16.13 -32.04 -5.98
C THR A 670 16.91 -31.59 -7.22
N GLU A 671 18.00 -30.85 -7.03
CA GLU A 671 18.75 -30.16 -8.09
C GLU A 671 17.92 -29.06 -8.79
N ASP A 672 16.79 -28.66 -8.21
CA ASP A 672 15.99 -27.56 -8.72
C ASP A 672 16.60 -26.22 -8.29
N SER A 673 16.57 -25.24 -9.19
CA SER A 673 17.04 -23.89 -8.91
C SER A 673 15.86 -22.97 -8.64
N LEU A 674 15.95 -22.19 -7.57
CA LEU A 674 15.02 -21.11 -7.23
C LEU A 674 15.69 -19.78 -7.55
N ILE A 675 15.02 -18.94 -8.31
CA ILE A 675 15.44 -17.57 -8.57
C ILE A 675 14.41 -16.65 -7.94
N GLN A 676 14.86 -15.62 -7.26
CA GLN A 676 14.04 -14.60 -6.63
C GLN A 676 14.51 -13.21 -7.04
N VAL A 677 13.60 -12.24 -7.05
CA VAL A 677 13.90 -10.83 -7.35
C VAL A 677 13.26 -9.91 -6.33
N GLN A 678 14.02 -8.93 -5.87
CA GLN A 678 13.53 -7.82 -5.05
C GLN A 678 14.21 -6.51 -5.46
N GLU A 679 13.57 -5.39 -5.15
CA GLU A 679 14.07 -4.04 -5.40
C GLU A 679 14.03 -3.20 -4.13
N VAL A 680 15.07 -2.40 -3.88
CA VAL A 680 15.10 -1.45 -2.76
C VAL A 680 14.15 -0.29 -3.05
N ARG A 681 13.15 -0.11 -2.22
CA ARG A 681 12.14 0.94 -2.34
C ARG A 681 12.01 1.76 -1.07
N ALA A 682 11.70 3.06 -1.20
CA ALA A 682 11.37 3.92 -0.08
C ALA A 682 9.97 4.51 -0.27
N GLY A 683 9.08 4.13 0.63
CA GLY A 683 7.63 4.27 0.52
C GLY A 683 6.99 2.97 0.06
N SER A 684 5.93 2.55 0.73
CA SER A 684 5.22 1.31 0.45
C SER A 684 3.82 1.35 1.07
N SER A 685 3.02 0.34 0.80
CA SER A 685 1.79 0.09 1.54
C SER A 685 0.82 1.29 1.52
N TYR A 686 0.26 1.63 2.65
CA TYR A 686 -0.60 2.79 2.87
C TYR A 686 0.00 3.70 3.93
N LEU A 687 0.38 4.93 3.56
CA LEU A 687 0.99 5.94 4.45
C LEU A 687 2.32 5.49 5.10
N SER A 688 2.94 4.45 4.62
CA SER A 688 3.96 3.71 5.38
C SER A 688 5.21 3.44 4.54
N MET A 689 6.23 2.94 5.22
CA MET A 689 7.47 2.51 4.61
C MET A 689 7.99 1.25 5.29
N ASP A 690 8.23 0.23 4.50
CA ASP A 690 8.94 -0.98 4.90
C ASP A 690 10.43 -0.70 5.11
N SER A 691 11.12 -1.60 5.80
CA SER A 691 12.58 -1.62 5.79
C SER A 691 13.12 -1.62 4.36
N ILE A 692 14.24 -0.94 4.14
CA ILE A 692 14.94 -0.97 2.85
C ILE A 692 15.91 -2.15 2.74
N ASP A 693 15.98 -3.01 3.74
CA ASP A 693 16.66 -4.29 3.63
C ASP A 693 15.88 -5.24 2.72
N LEU A 694 16.59 -6.05 1.96
CA LEU A 694 15.99 -7.07 1.10
C LEU A 694 16.11 -8.42 1.80
N GLU A 695 14.97 -8.96 2.25
CA GLU A 695 14.89 -10.21 2.96
C GLU A 695 14.47 -11.33 2.02
N PHE A 696 15.32 -12.37 1.88
CA PHE A 696 15.06 -13.53 1.02
C PHE A 696 15.00 -14.80 1.84
N GLY A 697 13.88 -15.52 1.75
CA GLY A 697 13.79 -16.90 2.22
C GLY A 697 14.48 -17.85 1.24
N LEU A 698 15.12 -18.88 1.78
CA LEU A 698 15.95 -19.81 1.01
C LEU A 698 15.50 -21.27 1.15
N GLY A 699 14.37 -21.51 1.81
CA GLY A 699 13.92 -22.85 2.09
C GLY A 699 15.00 -23.68 2.81
N LYS A 700 15.40 -24.76 2.20
CA LYS A 700 16.43 -25.67 2.70
C LYS A 700 17.80 -25.49 2.04
N ALA A 701 17.95 -24.54 1.15
CA ALA A 701 19.23 -24.27 0.52
C ALA A 701 20.29 -23.95 1.59
N SER A 702 21.47 -24.50 1.47
CA SER A 702 22.56 -24.33 2.43
C SER A 702 23.59 -23.30 1.99
N ILE A 703 23.43 -22.77 0.79
CA ILE A 703 24.29 -21.76 0.19
C ILE A 703 23.47 -20.96 -0.81
N VAL A 704 23.80 -19.69 -1.00
CA VAL A 704 23.33 -18.90 -2.13
C VAL A 704 24.37 -19.01 -3.23
N ASP A 705 23.99 -19.56 -4.37
CA ASP A 705 24.93 -19.84 -5.46
C ASP A 705 25.44 -18.56 -6.11
N THR A 706 24.50 -17.70 -6.52
CA THR A 706 24.84 -16.45 -7.21
C THR A 706 23.84 -15.36 -6.82
N VAL A 707 24.35 -14.15 -6.65
CA VAL A 707 23.54 -12.92 -6.50
C VAL A 707 23.98 -11.93 -7.56
N LEU A 708 23.05 -11.38 -8.28
CA LEU A 708 23.25 -10.29 -9.22
C LEU A 708 22.58 -9.02 -8.68
N VAL A 709 23.36 -7.97 -8.46
CA VAL A 709 22.87 -6.65 -8.09
C VAL A 709 22.94 -5.72 -9.30
N LEU A 710 21.81 -5.17 -9.69
CA LEU A 710 21.70 -4.14 -10.71
C LEU A 710 21.51 -2.80 -10.02
N TRP A 711 22.51 -1.93 -10.12
CA TRP A 711 22.51 -0.61 -9.50
C TRP A 711 21.87 0.44 -10.43
N PRO A 712 21.09 1.41 -9.92
CA PRO A 712 20.52 2.51 -10.72
C PRO A 712 21.56 3.26 -11.57
N SER A 713 22.79 3.37 -11.10
CA SER A 713 23.91 3.93 -11.85
C SER A 713 24.25 3.18 -13.15
N GLY A 714 23.63 2.01 -13.38
CA GLY A 714 23.94 1.09 -14.48
C GLY A 714 25.07 0.10 -14.18
N ARG A 715 25.69 0.16 -13.01
CA ARG A 715 26.69 -0.82 -12.59
C ARG A 715 26.04 -2.15 -12.23
N ARG A 716 26.86 -3.22 -12.31
CA ARG A 716 26.45 -4.57 -11.95
C ARG A 716 27.45 -5.17 -10.99
N GLN A 717 26.97 -5.99 -10.08
CA GLN A 717 27.79 -6.70 -9.12
C GLN A 717 27.32 -8.14 -9.00
N ILE A 718 28.26 -9.07 -9.10
CA ILE A 718 27.98 -10.49 -8.94
C ILE A 718 28.68 -10.97 -7.68
N LEU A 719 27.93 -11.62 -6.80
CA LEU A 719 28.44 -12.27 -5.61
C LEU A 719 28.15 -13.77 -5.73
N ASN A 720 29.07 -14.62 -5.30
CA ASN A 720 28.94 -16.06 -5.45
C ASN A 720 29.22 -16.78 -4.14
N ASN A 721 28.55 -17.91 -3.93
CA ASN A 721 28.77 -18.83 -2.82
C ASN A 721 28.64 -18.15 -1.45
N LEU A 722 27.53 -17.43 -1.23
CA LEU A 722 27.30 -16.76 0.04
C LEU A 722 26.71 -17.73 1.08
N PRO A 723 27.15 -17.63 2.36
CA PRO A 723 26.54 -18.41 3.43
C PRO A 723 25.12 -17.93 3.71
N VAL A 724 24.24 -18.86 4.05
CA VAL A 724 22.87 -18.59 4.50
C VAL A 724 22.85 -18.07 5.95
N ASN A 725 21.67 -17.59 6.39
CA ASN A 725 21.42 -17.07 7.74
C ASN A 725 22.38 -15.92 8.10
N THR A 726 22.52 -15.01 7.18
CA THR A 726 23.49 -13.91 7.30
C THR A 726 22.93 -12.64 6.66
N ARG A 727 23.09 -11.51 7.34
CA ARG A 727 22.85 -10.18 6.80
C ARG A 727 24.12 -9.65 6.15
N PHE A 728 24.05 -9.24 4.91
CA PHE A 728 25.15 -8.67 4.14
C PHE A 728 24.96 -7.18 3.90
N VAL A 729 26.02 -6.43 4.14
CA VAL A 729 26.09 -5.04 3.66
C VAL A 729 26.88 -5.05 2.36
N VAL A 730 26.24 -4.67 1.27
CA VAL A 730 26.83 -4.68 -0.07
C VAL A 730 26.97 -3.25 -0.57
N THR A 731 28.21 -2.84 -0.82
CA THR A 731 28.51 -1.51 -1.36
C THR A 731 28.67 -1.57 -2.88
N GLU A 732 28.11 -0.62 -3.58
CA GLU A 732 28.21 -0.49 -5.03
C GLU A 732 29.68 -0.48 -5.48
N PRO A 733 30.09 -1.24 -6.51
CA PRO A 733 31.48 -1.31 -6.96
C PRO A 733 31.94 -0.01 -7.64
N GLU A 734 33.26 0.19 -7.75
CA GLU A 734 33.84 1.36 -8.46
C GLU A 734 33.60 1.31 -9.98
N HIS A 735 33.62 0.10 -10.56
CA HIS A 735 33.54 -0.11 -12.01
C HIS A 735 32.63 -1.26 -12.35
#